data_78968a352789b6d3aee3d59ef82255b4
#
_entry.id   78968a352789b6d3aee3d59ef82255b4
#
_cell.length_a   1.000
_cell.length_b   1.000
_cell.length_c   1.000
_cell.angle_alpha   90.00
_cell.angle_beta   90.00
_cell.angle_gamma   90.00
#
_symmetry.space_group_name_H-M   'P 1'
#
loop_
_entity.id
_entity.type
_entity.pdbx_description
1 polymer ?
#
loop_
_entity_poly.entity_id
_entity_poly.type
_entity_poly.pdbx_seq_one_letter_code
_entity_poly.pdbx_strand_id
1 'polypeptide(L)'
;MRFKLILFLFAVTSVLAAASPEGIPRELARERAGRISNVRYQLQFTLVPHAPSVSGHEELRFSLNSAGTVLLDFREGSAAKLTVNGTAAPANIENGHITLPGSSLHTGENLVSMDFTAPVAPAGKAITRFEDKDDNSEYIYTLFVPMDADMAFPCFDQPDLKGRFRLELTAPATWTVISNTAAESDLRIGPGQRHTFFSETQPISTYLFAFAAGPFRKVHETPGLPGLYVRQSKFQRAEAEAPEVQEITSQGIKYLAEFFAQPFPFPKYDMVMLPGFAYGGMEHAGATFLREESILFRTAPTHSDLLNRDILLLHELTHQWFGDFTTMRWFDDLWLKEGFAQYMAYETLASLKPSENIWKRFYQAIKPAAYGIDSTKGTTPIYQDIPNLKDAKSAYGAIVYSKAPGILKQLAFVLGADNFREGLRLYLKGHAYANAEWSDLVHAFEHVSGKSLDPWASMWIRHRGMPQVQVEWSCDGQDHINHFSLSQHDVLGEGGVWPIAMQLRLSYPTGAPVAVQAQLDAEKADVKEALGKPCPQYVFANDQDYAYGRFLLDSRSRAAVMELLGSVADIFQRTLLWGSLWDSVREAELAPRDFLGLALRLVPAEQDEALAQNLIAHVITGLHRYVNTNTRTAIVPTAEALAADQMMHSPQQDLRIIWFRALRGVAENSAARVQLKGLLSGQASVPGVELRPLDRWSMVTAILALNDPEADSVYAAEQKRDSTGDGQKYAYVAAAARPTAAAKKQYFDDYVSNPARPEDWVEQSLATFNYWNESDLTLPYLKPALDALPQVKRQRKIFFGLAWLNAFIGGQQSPAALALVQEFLRIAPLDKDLRLKILEVSDELERTVKIRQRYP
;
A
#
# COMPACT_ATOMS: atom_id res chain seq x y z
N MET A 1 62.26 -36.18 50.83
CA MET A 1 62.14 -35.92 49.36
C MET A 1 60.69 -36.01 48.98
N ARG A 2 60.02 -34.84 48.75
CA ARG A 2 58.63 -34.77 48.31
C ARG A 2 58.63 -34.28 46.87
N PHE A 3 58.23 -35.18 45.90
CA PHE A 3 58.06 -34.88 44.53
C PHE A 3 56.71 -34.16 44.36
N LYS A 4 56.71 -32.92 43.85
CA LYS A 4 55.51 -32.20 43.39
C LYS A 4 55.30 -32.53 41.91
N LEU A 5 54.18 -33.19 41.62
CA LEU A 5 53.70 -33.45 40.26
C LEU A 5 52.91 -32.18 39.79
N ILE A 6 53.41 -31.47 38.79
CA ILE A 6 52.72 -30.34 38.15
C ILE A 6 51.93 -30.91 36.98
N LEU A 7 50.61 -30.93 37.12
CA LEU A 7 49.68 -31.26 36.04
C LEU A 7 49.45 -29.99 35.16
N PHE A 8 49.93 -30.03 33.92
CA PHE A 8 49.54 -29.03 32.92
C PHE A 8 48.16 -29.37 32.35
N LEU A 9 47.15 -28.62 32.73
CA LEU A 9 45.83 -28.68 32.08
C LEU A 9 45.93 -27.87 30.76
N PHE A 10 45.94 -28.58 29.63
CA PHE A 10 45.66 -27.96 28.33
C PHE A 10 44.13 -27.71 28.24
N ALA A 11 43.72 -26.45 28.42
CA ALA A 11 42.36 -26.01 28.07
C ALA A 11 42.24 -25.95 26.55
N VAL A 12 41.65 -26.96 25.94
CA VAL A 12 41.16 -26.92 24.55
C VAL A 12 39.94 -26.04 24.59
N THR A 13 40.08 -24.77 24.28
CA THR A 13 38.96 -23.91 23.94
C THR A 13 38.44 -24.33 22.56
N SER A 14 37.46 -25.24 22.55
CA SER A 14 36.59 -25.43 21.38
C SER A 14 35.83 -24.13 21.15
N VAL A 15 36.24 -23.36 20.17
CA VAL A 15 35.40 -22.29 19.59
C VAL A 15 34.19 -23.02 18.95
N LEU A 16 33.10 -23.08 19.67
CA LEU A 16 31.82 -23.39 19.06
C LEU A 16 31.61 -22.31 17.97
N ALA A 17 31.66 -22.70 16.70
CA ALA A 17 31.18 -21.86 15.61
C ALA A 17 29.74 -21.53 15.96
N ALA A 18 29.44 -20.26 16.17
CA ALA A 18 28.06 -19.83 16.33
C ALA A 18 27.28 -20.21 15.06
N ALA A 19 26.15 -20.87 15.23
CA ALA A 19 25.28 -21.20 14.10
C ALA A 19 24.92 -19.92 13.31
N SER A 20 24.84 -20.05 11.98
CA SER A 20 24.42 -18.93 11.12
C SER A 20 23.07 -18.40 11.59
N PRO A 21 22.85 -17.08 11.66
CA PRO A 21 21.57 -16.51 12.08
C PRO A 21 20.48 -16.87 11.07
N GLU A 22 19.21 -16.87 11.50
CA GLU A 22 18.08 -16.98 10.59
C GLU A 22 17.75 -15.59 10.01
N GLY A 23 17.61 -15.49 8.67
CA GLY A 23 17.41 -14.22 7.98
C GLY A 23 18.60 -13.29 8.09
N ILE A 24 18.38 -11.99 7.96
CA ILE A 24 19.44 -10.97 8.00
C ILE A 24 19.22 -10.04 9.19
N PRO A 25 19.85 -10.33 10.36
CA PRO A 25 19.83 -9.42 11.49
C PRO A 25 20.54 -8.11 11.17
N ARG A 26 20.08 -7.00 11.77
CA ARG A 26 20.68 -5.66 11.62
C ARG A 26 22.17 -5.64 11.98
N GLU A 27 22.58 -6.41 12.97
CA GLU A 27 24.00 -6.53 13.38
C GLU A 27 24.85 -7.14 12.28
N LEU A 28 24.39 -8.22 11.63
CA LEU A 28 25.06 -8.83 10.49
C LEU A 28 25.15 -7.85 9.32
N ALA A 29 24.06 -7.13 9.02
CA ALA A 29 24.06 -6.12 7.96
C ALA A 29 25.06 -4.99 8.24
N ARG A 30 25.11 -4.47 9.46
CA ARG A 30 26.08 -3.45 9.86
C ARG A 30 27.53 -3.93 9.80
N GLU A 31 27.78 -5.16 10.22
CA GLU A 31 29.10 -5.78 10.12
C GLU A 31 29.55 -5.87 8.65
N ARG A 32 28.68 -6.35 7.77
CA ARG A 32 28.95 -6.43 6.33
C ARG A 32 29.18 -5.05 5.71
N ALA A 33 28.28 -4.09 5.95
CA ALA A 33 28.39 -2.71 5.44
C ALA A 33 29.67 -2.01 5.90
N GLY A 34 30.17 -2.34 7.11
CA GLY A 34 31.44 -1.85 7.62
C GLY A 34 32.71 -2.48 7.01
N ARG A 35 32.57 -3.63 6.36
CA ARG A 35 33.70 -4.41 5.83
C ARG A 35 33.72 -4.57 4.32
N ILE A 36 32.58 -4.57 3.67
CA ILE A 36 32.37 -4.91 2.27
C ILE A 36 32.12 -3.63 1.46
N SER A 37 32.75 -3.54 0.32
CA SER A 37 32.56 -2.44 -0.65
C SER A 37 32.77 -2.92 -2.08
N ASN A 38 32.47 -2.06 -3.07
CA ASN A 38 32.69 -2.31 -4.51
C ASN A 38 32.07 -3.62 -5.00
N VAL A 39 30.83 -3.91 -4.59
CA VAL A 39 30.14 -5.15 -4.94
C VAL A 39 29.75 -5.13 -6.42
N ARG A 40 30.07 -6.22 -7.14
CA ARG A 40 29.71 -6.43 -8.55
C ARG A 40 29.24 -7.86 -8.75
N TYR A 41 28.05 -7.98 -9.33
CA TYR A 41 27.44 -9.24 -9.70
C TYR A 41 27.48 -9.41 -11.22
N GLN A 42 28.08 -10.47 -11.71
CA GLN A 42 27.90 -10.96 -13.08
C GLN A 42 27.05 -12.19 -13.01
N LEU A 43 25.80 -12.08 -13.45
CA LEU A 43 24.78 -13.11 -13.34
C LEU A 43 24.42 -13.69 -14.71
N GLN A 44 24.48 -14.98 -14.84
CA GLN A 44 24.00 -15.71 -16.01
C GLN A 44 22.79 -16.54 -15.60
N PHE A 45 21.67 -16.39 -16.31
CA PHE A 45 20.48 -17.21 -16.12
C PHE A 45 20.13 -17.96 -17.40
N THR A 46 19.65 -19.19 -17.23
CA THR A 46 19.07 -19.98 -18.31
C THR A 46 17.61 -20.30 -17.98
N LEU A 47 16.71 -19.78 -18.81
CA LEU A 47 15.27 -19.98 -18.73
C LEU A 47 14.84 -21.07 -19.70
N VAL A 48 14.20 -22.10 -19.16
CA VAL A 48 13.60 -23.19 -19.95
C VAL A 48 12.09 -23.14 -19.73
N PRO A 49 11.27 -23.12 -20.79
CA PRO A 49 9.81 -23.08 -20.65
C PRO A 49 9.29 -24.20 -19.74
N HIS A 50 8.34 -23.86 -18.90
CA HIS A 50 7.67 -24.76 -17.95
C HIS A 50 8.58 -25.46 -16.93
N ALA A 51 9.87 -25.12 -16.87
CA ALA A 51 10.79 -25.68 -15.89
C ALA A 51 10.43 -25.22 -14.47
N PRO A 52 10.51 -26.09 -13.44
CA PRO A 52 10.22 -25.73 -12.06
C PRO A 52 11.33 -24.89 -11.42
N SER A 53 12.47 -24.74 -12.10
CA SER A 53 13.63 -23.96 -11.63
C SER A 53 14.38 -23.35 -12.79
N VAL A 54 15.12 -22.28 -12.49
CA VAL A 54 16.16 -21.73 -13.38
C VAL A 54 17.53 -22.24 -12.94
N SER A 55 18.47 -22.37 -13.89
CA SER A 55 19.89 -22.54 -13.58
C SER A 55 20.63 -21.26 -13.87
N GLY A 56 21.66 -20.98 -13.08
CA GLY A 56 22.50 -19.82 -13.26
C GLY A 56 23.95 -20.08 -12.89
N HIS A 57 24.78 -19.14 -13.31
CA HIS A 57 26.18 -19.01 -12.90
C HIS A 57 26.42 -17.58 -12.42
N GLU A 58 27.22 -17.45 -11.37
CA GLU A 58 27.54 -16.17 -10.77
C GLU A 58 29.04 -15.99 -10.62
N GLU A 59 29.54 -14.80 -11.01
CA GLU A 59 30.79 -14.24 -10.51
C GLU A 59 30.47 -13.01 -9.66
N LEU A 60 30.79 -13.10 -8.35
CA LEU A 60 30.64 -12.02 -7.38
C LEU A 60 32.01 -11.48 -7.02
N ARG A 61 32.23 -10.17 -7.30
CA ARG A 61 33.42 -9.44 -6.88
C ARG A 61 33.08 -8.43 -5.80
N PHE A 62 33.92 -8.37 -4.77
CA PHE A 62 33.77 -7.38 -3.70
C PHE A 62 35.10 -7.12 -3.02
N SER A 63 35.25 -5.95 -2.40
CA SER A 63 36.43 -5.59 -1.61
C SER A 63 36.16 -5.74 -0.12
N LEU A 64 37.16 -6.31 0.60
CA LEU A 64 37.16 -6.35 2.06
C LEU A 64 38.22 -5.37 2.62
N ASN A 65 37.84 -4.63 3.67
CA ASN A 65 38.82 -3.83 4.43
C ASN A 65 39.54 -4.65 5.52
N SER A 66 39.00 -5.82 5.88
CA SER A 66 39.62 -6.75 6.83
C SER A 66 39.25 -8.19 6.43
N ALA A 67 40.25 -9.09 6.45
CA ALA A 67 40.04 -10.50 6.21
C ALA A 67 39.17 -11.15 7.29
N GLY A 68 38.52 -12.25 6.96
CA GLY A 68 37.66 -13.03 7.86
C GLY A 68 36.50 -13.68 7.13
N THR A 69 35.79 -14.56 7.80
CA THR A 69 34.62 -15.25 7.27
C THR A 69 33.54 -14.24 6.86
N VAL A 70 32.87 -14.51 5.73
CA VAL A 70 31.74 -13.72 5.21
C VAL A 70 30.57 -14.66 4.97
N LEU A 71 29.37 -14.25 5.37
CA LEU A 71 28.13 -14.96 5.05
C LEU A 71 27.55 -14.34 3.77
N LEU A 72 27.18 -15.17 2.82
CA LEU A 72 26.46 -14.80 1.59
C LEU A 72 25.05 -15.37 1.68
N ASP A 73 24.03 -14.56 1.37
CA ASP A 73 22.64 -14.97 1.54
C ASP A 73 22.19 -15.77 0.33
N PHE A 74 21.58 -16.92 0.57
CA PHE A 74 20.92 -17.73 -0.44
C PHE A 74 20.00 -18.76 0.22
N ARG A 75 18.73 -18.71 -0.10
CA ARG A 75 17.71 -19.60 0.46
C ARG A 75 16.85 -20.22 -0.65
N GLU A 76 16.26 -21.38 -0.39
CA GLU A 76 15.34 -22.08 -1.29
C GLU A 76 15.91 -22.56 -2.62
N GLY A 77 17.19 -22.33 -2.89
CA GLY A 77 17.90 -22.83 -4.05
C GLY A 77 18.94 -23.90 -3.73
N SER A 78 19.81 -24.21 -4.68
CA SER A 78 21.03 -25.01 -4.47
C SER A 78 22.24 -24.33 -5.11
N ALA A 79 23.39 -24.41 -4.45
CA ALA A 79 24.66 -23.92 -4.95
C ALA A 79 25.65 -25.06 -5.15
N ALA A 80 26.50 -24.95 -6.16
CA ALA A 80 27.51 -25.93 -6.50
C ALA A 80 28.76 -25.26 -7.07
N LYS A 81 29.87 -26.01 -7.12
CA LYS A 81 31.15 -25.55 -7.69
C LYS A 81 31.67 -24.24 -7.13
N LEU A 82 31.38 -23.98 -5.85
CA LEU A 82 31.83 -22.75 -5.20
C LEU A 82 33.36 -22.68 -5.18
N THR A 83 33.87 -21.57 -5.66
CA THR A 83 35.28 -21.19 -5.50
C THR A 83 35.39 -19.80 -4.90
N VAL A 84 36.37 -19.59 -4.04
CA VAL A 84 36.74 -18.30 -3.44
C VAL A 84 38.18 -18.02 -3.80
N ASN A 85 38.42 -17.00 -4.61
CA ASN A 85 39.75 -16.67 -5.14
C ASN A 85 40.44 -17.87 -5.84
N GLY A 86 39.64 -18.66 -6.58
CA GLY A 86 40.09 -19.87 -7.28
C GLY A 86 40.26 -21.10 -6.40
N THR A 87 40.05 -21.02 -5.08
CA THR A 87 40.09 -22.16 -4.15
C THR A 87 38.69 -22.71 -3.95
N ALA A 88 38.52 -24.02 -4.17
CA ALA A 88 37.24 -24.71 -3.95
C ALA A 88 36.81 -24.62 -2.48
N ALA A 89 35.54 -24.32 -2.27
CA ALA A 89 34.92 -24.20 -0.95
C ALA A 89 33.57 -24.96 -0.88
N PRO A 90 33.10 -25.35 0.29
CA PRO A 90 31.77 -25.94 0.45
C PRO A 90 30.67 -24.95 0.09
N ALA A 91 29.66 -25.39 -0.68
CA ALA A 91 28.50 -24.60 -1.08
C ALA A 91 27.25 -24.94 -0.23
N ASN A 92 27.44 -25.32 1.04
CA ASN A 92 26.34 -25.67 1.93
C ASN A 92 25.55 -24.43 2.33
N ILE A 93 24.23 -24.55 2.28
CA ILE A 93 23.30 -23.49 2.73
C ILE A 93 22.85 -23.87 4.15
N GLU A 94 23.09 -22.99 5.10
CA GLU A 94 22.66 -23.13 6.50
C GLU A 94 21.91 -21.89 6.93
N ASN A 95 20.64 -22.04 7.34
CA ASN A 95 19.74 -20.95 7.73
C ASN A 95 19.60 -19.83 6.68
N GLY A 96 19.75 -20.17 5.39
CA GLY A 96 19.67 -19.20 4.29
C GLY A 96 21.00 -18.52 3.95
N HIS A 97 22.13 -19.05 4.43
CA HIS A 97 23.46 -18.48 4.18
C HIS A 97 24.45 -19.52 3.66
N ILE A 98 25.34 -19.09 2.80
CA ILE A 98 26.56 -19.78 2.37
C ILE A 98 27.74 -19.14 3.11
N THR A 99 28.55 -19.96 3.80
CA THR A 99 29.73 -19.47 4.51
C THR A 99 30.95 -19.42 3.58
N LEU A 100 31.46 -18.24 3.31
CA LEU A 100 32.72 -18.04 2.60
C LEU A 100 33.88 -18.10 3.61
N PRO A 101 34.79 -19.09 3.51
CA PRO A 101 35.83 -19.31 4.51
C PRO A 101 36.83 -18.14 4.59
N GLY A 102 37.07 -17.62 5.79
CA GLY A 102 38.02 -16.54 6.00
C GLY A 102 39.46 -16.87 5.57
N SER A 103 39.84 -18.17 5.56
CA SER A 103 41.13 -18.63 5.05
C SER A 103 41.31 -18.46 3.54
N SER A 104 40.22 -18.32 2.81
CA SER A 104 40.23 -18.10 1.34
C SER A 104 39.99 -16.64 0.95
N LEU A 105 39.68 -15.78 1.93
CA LEU A 105 39.40 -14.35 1.73
C LEU A 105 40.59 -13.50 2.19
N HIS A 106 40.82 -12.39 1.51
CA HIS A 106 41.88 -11.44 1.87
C HIS A 106 41.38 -9.98 1.81
N THR A 107 42.14 -9.09 2.42
CA THR A 107 41.92 -7.65 2.29
C THR A 107 42.12 -7.21 0.83
N GLY A 108 41.26 -6.34 0.35
CA GLY A 108 41.17 -5.95 -1.05
C GLY A 108 40.11 -6.74 -1.81
N GLU A 109 40.23 -6.80 -3.13
CA GLU A 109 39.25 -7.43 -4.02
C GLU A 109 39.27 -8.96 -3.86
N ASN A 110 38.10 -9.56 -3.74
CA ASN A 110 37.87 -11.00 -3.71
C ASN A 110 36.93 -11.40 -4.85
N LEU A 111 37.12 -12.60 -5.41
CA LEU A 111 36.27 -13.19 -6.42
C LEU A 111 35.66 -14.48 -5.90
N VAL A 112 34.33 -14.55 -5.93
CA VAL A 112 33.56 -15.76 -5.67
C VAL A 112 32.88 -16.19 -6.95
N SER A 113 32.96 -17.48 -7.29
CA SER A 113 32.27 -18.04 -8.46
C SER A 113 31.53 -19.31 -8.08
N MET A 114 30.31 -19.47 -8.59
CA MET A 114 29.49 -20.65 -8.32
C MET A 114 28.39 -20.86 -9.37
N ASP A 115 27.97 -22.10 -9.49
CA ASP A 115 26.71 -22.45 -10.18
C ASP A 115 25.58 -22.51 -9.17
N PHE A 116 24.37 -22.10 -9.56
CA PHE A 116 23.20 -22.16 -8.69
C PHE A 116 21.94 -22.58 -9.44
N THR A 117 20.92 -23.01 -8.68
CA THR A 117 19.57 -23.21 -9.18
C THR A 117 18.59 -22.48 -8.25
N ALA A 118 17.53 -21.89 -8.80
CA ALA A 118 16.47 -21.21 -8.03
C ALA A 118 15.08 -21.65 -8.48
N PRO A 119 14.10 -21.75 -7.57
CA PRO A 119 12.76 -22.21 -7.88
C PRO A 119 11.97 -21.19 -8.70
N VAL A 120 11.13 -21.68 -9.62
CA VAL A 120 10.13 -20.91 -10.36
C VAL A 120 8.75 -21.45 -10.03
N ALA A 121 7.80 -20.58 -9.64
CA ALA A 121 6.45 -21.00 -9.30
C ALA A 121 5.41 -19.94 -9.68
N PRO A 122 4.13 -20.29 -9.80
CA PRO A 122 3.08 -19.33 -10.10
C PRO A 122 2.77 -18.35 -8.96
N ALA A 123 3.29 -18.62 -7.76
CA ALA A 123 3.14 -17.73 -6.60
C ALA A 123 4.17 -18.05 -5.50
N GLY A 124 4.41 -17.07 -4.61
CA GLY A 124 5.19 -17.25 -3.38
C GLY A 124 6.70 -17.43 -3.56
N LYS A 125 7.24 -17.22 -4.77
CA LYS A 125 8.66 -17.26 -5.08
C LYS A 125 9.12 -15.97 -5.71
N ALA A 126 10.42 -15.68 -5.57
CA ALA A 126 11.05 -14.50 -6.12
C ALA A 126 11.04 -14.48 -7.67
N ILE A 127 11.08 -15.65 -8.29
CA ILE A 127 10.91 -15.79 -9.73
C ILE A 127 9.52 -16.39 -9.99
N THR A 128 8.64 -15.57 -10.55
CA THR A 128 7.23 -15.91 -10.79
C THR A 128 7.01 -16.32 -12.23
N ARG A 129 6.20 -17.36 -12.43
CA ARG A 129 5.72 -17.82 -13.73
C ARG A 129 4.24 -17.55 -13.88
N PHE A 130 3.86 -16.97 -15.01
CA PHE A 130 2.47 -16.82 -15.41
C PHE A 130 2.23 -17.50 -16.75
N GLU A 131 1.16 -18.30 -16.84
CA GLU A 131 0.68 -18.94 -18.07
C GLU A 131 -0.57 -18.20 -18.55
N ASP A 132 -0.45 -17.57 -19.70
CA ASP A 132 -1.56 -16.87 -20.35
C ASP A 132 -2.51 -17.86 -21.00
N LYS A 133 -3.73 -17.94 -20.51
CA LYS A 133 -4.75 -18.84 -21.05
C LYS A 133 -5.38 -18.37 -22.35
N ASP A 134 -5.15 -17.09 -22.74
CA ASP A 134 -5.69 -16.52 -23.97
C ASP A 134 -4.92 -17.03 -25.20
N ASP A 135 -3.60 -17.28 -25.08
CA ASP A 135 -2.73 -17.70 -26.17
C ASP A 135 -1.74 -18.82 -25.81
N ASN A 136 -1.82 -19.38 -24.60
CA ASN A 136 -0.93 -20.39 -24.01
C ASN A 136 0.53 -19.95 -23.92
N SER A 137 0.79 -18.66 -23.87
CA SER A 137 2.14 -18.10 -23.68
C SER A 137 2.56 -18.13 -22.22
N GLU A 138 3.86 -18.28 -22.00
CA GLU A 138 4.48 -18.24 -20.68
C GLU A 138 5.26 -16.95 -20.48
N TYR A 139 5.12 -16.36 -19.30
CA TYR A 139 5.84 -15.16 -18.86
C TYR A 139 6.54 -15.45 -17.53
N ILE A 140 7.80 -15.06 -17.42
CA ILE A 140 8.61 -15.19 -16.20
C ILE A 140 9.05 -13.79 -15.80
N TYR A 141 8.94 -13.45 -14.51
CA TYR A 141 9.37 -12.17 -13.98
C TYR A 141 9.84 -12.31 -12.53
N THR A 142 10.67 -11.36 -12.10
CA THR A 142 11.23 -11.31 -10.75
C THR A 142 10.53 -10.29 -9.87
N LEU A 143 10.55 -10.53 -8.54
CA LEU A 143 10.08 -9.60 -7.51
C LEU A 143 10.84 -9.89 -6.23
N PHE A 144 11.76 -8.99 -5.84
CA PHE A 144 12.73 -9.23 -4.78
C PHE A 144 12.52 -8.41 -3.51
N VAL A 145 11.62 -7.45 -3.51
CA VAL A 145 11.34 -6.61 -2.33
C VAL A 145 10.64 -7.43 -1.21
N PRO A 146 11.02 -7.30 0.06
CA PRO A 146 12.10 -6.47 0.60
C PRO A 146 13.46 -7.18 0.63
N MET A 147 13.52 -8.51 0.66
CA MET A 147 14.73 -9.34 0.81
C MET A 147 14.53 -10.72 0.18
N ASP A 148 14.04 -10.78 -1.03
CA ASP A 148 13.75 -12.03 -1.74
C ASP A 148 14.72 -12.25 -2.94
N ALA A 149 15.77 -11.40 -3.12
CA ALA A 149 16.80 -11.62 -4.13
C ALA A 149 17.62 -12.89 -3.81
N ASP A 150 17.84 -13.16 -2.55
CA ASP A 150 18.48 -14.38 -2.05
C ASP A 150 17.69 -15.69 -2.31
N MET A 151 16.45 -15.59 -2.81
CA MET A 151 15.70 -16.74 -3.34
C MET A 151 15.98 -17.00 -4.83
N ALA A 152 16.62 -16.06 -5.52
CA ALA A 152 16.88 -16.14 -6.95
C ALA A 152 18.36 -16.34 -7.30
N PHE A 153 19.28 -15.76 -6.54
CA PHE A 153 20.72 -15.91 -6.70
C PHE A 153 21.44 -15.58 -5.38
N PRO A 154 22.67 -16.13 -5.15
CA PRO A 154 23.45 -15.80 -3.98
C PRO A 154 23.85 -14.31 -3.95
N CYS A 155 23.62 -13.60 -2.84
CA CYS A 155 23.89 -12.15 -2.77
C CYS A 155 24.08 -11.66 -1.34
N PHE A 156 24.42 -10.40 -1.19
CA PHE A 156 24.31 -9.65 0.05
C PHE A 156 22.94 -8.95 0.05
N ASP A 157 21.91 -9.62 0.53
CA ASP A 157 20.52 -9.15 0.35
C ASP A 157 20.10 -8.12 1.40
N GLN A 158 20.82 -7.00 1.41
CA GLN A 158 20.58 -5.84 2.28
C GLN A 158 20.64 -4.54 1.49
N PRO A 159 19.85 -3.50 1.86
CA PRO A 159 19.71 -2.32 1.03
C PRO A 159 20.98 -1.44 0.95
N ASP A 160 21.83 -1.47 1.96
CA ASP A 160 23.02 -0.63 2.08
C ASP A 160 24.32 -1.26 1.56
N LEU A 161 24.25 -2.44 0.95
CA LEU A 161 25.31 -3.02 0.12
C LEU A 161 24.92 -2.96 -1.36
N LYS A 162 24.85 -1.75 -1.91
CA LYS A 162 24.57 -1.55 -3.33
C LYS A 162 25.63 -2.22 -4.20
N GLY A 163 25.16 -2.98 -5.18
CA GLY A 163 26.01 -3.63 -6.18
C GLY A 163 25.75 -3.14 -7.59
N ARG A 164 26.72 -3.41 -8.49
CA ARG A 164 26.55 -3.26 -9.93
C ARG A 164 26.22 -4.63 -10.51
N PHE A 165 25.21 -4.70 -11.35
CA PHE A 165 24.71 -5.94 -11.92
C PHE A 165 24.96 -5.98 -13.42
N ARG A 166 25.58 -7.04 -13.90
CA ARG A 166 25.67 -7.39 -15.29
C ARG A 166 24.91 -8.68 -15.53
N LEU A 167 23.87 -8.61 -16.33
CA LEU A 167 22.99 -9.76 -16.61
C LEU A 167 23.29 -10.33 -17.99
N GLU A 168 23.40 -11.65 -18.05
CA GLU A 168 23.39 -12.46 -19.26
C GLU A 168 22.21 -13.45 -19.15
N LEU A 169 21.35 -13.52 -20.13
CA LEU A 169 20.17 -14.35 -20.05
C LEU A 169 19.93 -15.17 -21.31
N THR A 170 19.92 -16.49 -21.16
CA THR A 170 19.56 -17.43 -22.22
C THR A 170 18.07 -17.79 -22.10
N ALA A 171 17.30 -17.60 -23.17
CA ALA A 171 15.88 -17.85 -23.23
C ALA A 171 15.46 -18.40 -24.61
N PRO A 172 14.19 -18.86 -24.78
CA PRO A 172 13.65 -19.20 -26.10
C PRO A 172 13.79 -18.03 -27.09
N ALA A 173 14.08 -18.31 -28.33
CA ALA A 173 14.33 -17.31 -29.38
C ALA A 173 13.12 -16.39 -29.67
N THR A 174 11.92 -16.82 -29.27
CA THR A 174 10.66 -16.08 -29.44
C THR A 174 10.35 -15.15 -28.25
N TRP A 175 11.14 -15.24 -27.15
CA TRP A 175 10.93 -14.41 -25.97
C TRP A 175 11.70 -13.10 -26.07
N THR A 176 11.10 -12.03 -25.59
CA THR A 176 11.77 -10.77 -25.31
C THR A 176 12.21 -10.77 -23.87
N VAL A 177 13.43 -10.35 -23.61
CA VAL A 177 13.99 -10.20 -22.26
C VAL A 177 14.14 -8.71 -21.97
N ILE A 178 13.70 -8.30 -20.78
CA ILE A 178 13.72 -6.92 -20.28
C ILE A 178 14.43 -6.94 -18.93
N SER A 179 15.31 -5.97 -18.68
CA SER A 179 16.02 -5.81 -17.42
C SER A 179 16.25 -4.33 -17.09
N ASN A 180 16.98 -4.02 -16.03
CA ASN A 180 17.28 -2.66 -15.56
C ASN A 180 17.99 -1.77 -16.60
N THR A 181 18.82 -2.34 -17.46
CA THR A 181 19.60 -1.61 -18.49
C THR A 181 19.19 -2.05 -19.89
N ALA A 182 19.72 -1.38 -20.89
CA ALA A 182 19.54 -1.77 -22.28
C ALA A 182 20.37 -3.03 -22.59
N ALA A 183 19.87 -3.85 -23.50
CA ALA A 183 20.64 -4.96 -24.06
C ALA A 183 21.79 -4.40 -24.92
N GLU A 184 23.02 -4.82 -24.64
CA GLU A 184 24.19 -4.53 -25.46
C GLU A 184 24.21 -5.39 -26.73
N SER A 185 23.79 -6.64 -26.58
CA SER A 185 23.67 -7.59 -27.69
C SER A 185 22.59 -8.63 -27.40
N ASP A 186 22.03 -9.16 -28.48
CA ASP A 186 20.97 -10.14 -28.45
C ASP A 186 21.19 -11.14 -29.60
N LEU A 187 21.84 -12.25 -29.27
CA LEU A 187 22.37 -13.19 -30.22
C LEU A 187 21.54 -14.47 -30.26
N ARG A 188 21.18 -14.94 -31.43
CA ARG A 188 20.64 -16.30 -31.59
C ARG A 188 21.75 -17.32 -31.44
N ILE A 189 21.60 -18.22 -30.49
CA ILE A 189 22.50 -19.33 -30.24
C ILE A 189 21.80 -20.65 -30.59
N GLY A 190 22.03 -21.19 -31.80
CA GLY A 190 21.35 -22.41 -32.26
C GLY A 190 19.88 -22.18 -32.68
N PRO A 191 19.14 -23.28 -33.00
CA PRO A 191 17.84 -23.18 -33.67
C PRO A 191 16.64 -22.79 -32.79
N GLY A 192 16.80 -22.54 -31.53
CA GLY A 192 15.65 -22.27 -30.65
C GLY A 192 15.92 -21.35 -29.47
N GLN A 193 17.14 -20.84 -29.35
CA GLN A 193 17.55 -20.02 -28.19
C GLN A 193 18.15 -18.69 -28.63
N ARG A 194 18.01 -17.70 -27.74
CA ARG A 194 18.73 -16.43 -27.79
C ARG A 194 19.50 -16.23 -26.50
N HIS A 195 20.57 -15.49 -26.58
CA HIS A 195 21.40 -15.07 -25.48
C HIS A 195 21.50 -13.55 -25.49
N THR A 196 20.99 -12.91 -24.44
CA THR A 196 20.91 -11.46 -24.33
C THR A 196 21.89 -11.00 -23.26
N PHE A 197 22.75 -10.03 -23.61
CA PHE A 197 23.71 -9.37 -22.72
C PHE A 197 23.21 -7.98 -22.39
N PHE A 198 23.22 -7.61 -21.12
CA PHE A 198 22.80 -6.30 -20.64
C PHE A 198 24.01 -5.49 -20.15
N SER A 199 23.96 -4.17 -20.35
CA SER A 199 24.94 -3.26 -19.77
C SER A 199 24.96 -3.35 -18.24
N GLU A 200 26.13 -3.09 -17.65
CA GLU A 200 26.26 -3.04 -16.17
C GLU A 200 25.41 -1.87 -15.62
N THR A 201 24.71 -2.11 -14.52
CA THR A 201 23.89 -1.10 -13.84
C THR A 201 24.74 -0.05 -13.13
N GLN A 202 24.17 1.10 -12.80
CA GLN A 202 24.64 1.91 -11.69
C GLN A 202 24.54 1.12 -10.38
N PRO A 203 25.18 1.56 -9.27
CA PRO A 203 25.01 0.87 -7.98
C PRO A 203 23.56 0.93 -7.52
N ILE A 204 22.93 -0.24 -7.39
CA ILE A 204 21.57 -0.42 -6.90
C ILE A 204 21.53 -1.48 -5.80
N SER A 205 20.52 -1.38 -4.92
CA SER A 205 20.24 -2.43 -3.94
C SER A 205 19.72 -3.69 -4.62
N THR A 206 19.95 -4.87 -4.03
CA THR A 206 19.57 -6.17 -4.58
C THR A 206 18.09 -6.26 -4.94
N TYR A 207 17.21 -5.69 -4.12
CA TYR A 207 15.76 -5.73 -4.34
C TYR A 207 15.31 -4.93 -5.59
N LEU A 208 16.16 -4.06 -6.15
CA LEU A 208 15.90 -3.27 -7.34
C LEU A 208 16.38 -3.94 -8.65
N PHE A 209 17.18 -5.00 -8.54
CA PHE A 209 17.55 -5.80 -9.69
C PHE A 209 16.34 -6.58 -10.20
N ALA A 210 16.16 -6.63 -11.52
CA ALA A 210 15.02 -7.32 -12.10
C ALA A 210 15.27 -7.82 -13.52
N PHE A 211 14.51 -8.86 -13.89
CA PHE A 211 14.27 -9.22 -15.27
C PHE A 211 12.85 -9.72 -15.49
N ALA A 212 12.37 -9.54 -16.71
CA ALA A 212 11.15 -10.18 -17.22
C ALA A 212 11.44 -10.82 -18.57
N ALA A 213 10.90 -11.99 -18.83
CA ALA A 213 11.09 -12.75 -20.06
C ALA A 213 9.81 -13.43 -20.49
N GLY A 214 9.54 -13.44 -21.78
CA GLY A 214 8.34 -14.00 -22.38
C GLY A 214 8.08 -13.39 -23.75
N PRO A 215 6.98 -13.73 -24.44
CA PRO A 215 6.62 -13.10 -25.70
C PRO A 215 6.02 -11.70 -25.48
N PHE A 216 6.76 -10.86 -24.76
CA PHE A 216 6.43 -9.44 -24.61
C PHE A 216 6.56 -8.69 -25.92
N ARG A 217 5.66 -7.74 -26.15
CA ARG A 217 5.69 -6.81 -27.24
C ARG A 217 5.89 -5.39 -26.77
N LYS A 218 6.78 -4.65 -27.42
CA LYS A 218 6.97 -3.23 -27.17
C LYS A 218 5.88 -2.45 -27.91
N VAL A 219 5.20 -1.56 -27.18
CA VAL A 219 4.13 -0.72 -27.73
C VAL A 219 4.74 0.65 -28.07
N HIS A 220 4.48 1.14 -29.30
CA HIS A 220 4.93 2.44 -29.79
C HIS A 220 6.40 2.76 -29.47
N GLU A 221 7.28 2.40 -30.38
CA GLU A 221 8.70 2.76 -30.27
C GLU A 221 8.94 4.20 -30.76
N THR A 222 8.74 5.18 -29.88
CA THR A 222 8.99 6.58 -30.16
C THR A 222 10.29 6.98 -29.47
N PRO A 223 11.32 7.44 -30.21
CA PRO A 223 12.56 7.90 -29.61
C PRO A 223 12.32 8.99 -28.55
N GLY A 224 12.92 8.84 -27.39
CA GLY A 224 12.79 9.79 -26.28
C GLY A 224 11.58 9.59 -25.36
N LEU A 225 10.66 8.68 -25.67
CA LEU A 225 9.58 8.27 -24.76
C LEU A 225 9.96 7.03 -23.95
N PRO A 226 9.41 6.87 -22.74
CA PRO A 226 9.54 5.64 -21.96
C PRO A 226 9.09 4.41 -22.75
N GLY A 227 9.85 3.31 -22.65
CA GLY A 227 9.45 2.03 -23.25
C GLY A 227 8.22 1.47 -22.54
N LEU A 228 7.31 0.86 -23.31
CA LEU A 228 6.12 0.19 -22.77
C LEU A 228 6.07 -1.23 -23.31
N TYR A 229 6.11 -2.23 -22.43
CA TYR A 229 6.08 -3.64 -22.76
C TYR A 229 4.84 -4.30 -22.20
N VAL A 230 4.16 -5.10 -23.04
CA VAL A 230 2.94 -5.80 -22.66
C VAL A 230 2.99 -7.24 -23.17
N ARG A 231 2.22 -8.11 -22.57
CA ARG A 231 2.05 -9.47 -23.10
C ARG A 231 1.33 -9.45 -24.46
N GLN A 232 1.65 -10.42 -25.31
CA GLN A 232 1.18 -10.48 -26.69
C GLN A 232 -0.35 -10.42 -26.80
N SER A 233 -1.07 -11.15 -25.95
CA SER A 233 -2.55 -11.19 -25.96
C SER A 233 -3.22 -9.84 -25.65
N LYS A 234 -2.53 -8.88 -25.06
CA LYS A 234 -3.05 -7.54 -24.69
C LYS A 234 -2.50 -6.41 -25.56
N PHE A 235 -1.69 -6.72 -26.56
CA PHE A 235 -1.02 -5.73 -27.38
C PHE A 235 -1.97 -4.73 -28.05
N GLN A 236 -3.02 -5.22 -28.70
CA GLN A 236 -3.98 -4.35 -29.39
C GLN A 236 -4.67 -3.34 -28.45
N ARG A 237 -4.96 -3.78 -27.24
CA ARG A 237 -5.54 -2.91 -26.22
C ARG A 237 -4.52 -1.87 -25.74
N ALA A 238 -3.31 -2.31 -25.48
CA ALA A 238 -2.23 -1.43 -25.02
C ALA A 238 -1.90 -0.34 -26.04
N GLU A 239 -2.01 -0.60 -27.34
CA GLU A 239 -1.83 0.40 -28.40
C GLU A 239 -2.77 1.60 -28.24
N ALA A 240 -3.99 1.38 -27.76
CA ALA A 240 -4.96 2.45 -27.58
C ALA A 240 -4.67 3.31 -26.33
N GLU A 241 -4.12 2.73 -25.28
CA GLU A 241 -3.88 3.40 -23.99
C GLU A 241 -2.44 3.93 -23.85
N ALA A 242 -1.49 3.40 -24.61
CA ALA A 242 -0.08 3.74 -24.52
C ALA A 242 0.23 5.25 -24.68
N PRO A 243 -0.41 6.03 -25.58
CA PRO A 243 -0.10 7.45 -25.71
C PRO A 243 -0.28 8.23 -24.41
N GLU A 244 -1.39 8.00 -23.69
CA GLU A 244 -1.65 8.68 -22.42
C GLU A 244 -0.66 8.25 -21.32
N VAL A 245 -0.36 6.95 -21.24
CA VAL A 245 0.58 6.38 -20.26
C VAL A 245 1.98 6.93 -20.49
N GLN A 246 2.45 6.98 -21.74
CA GLN A 246 3.77 7.50 -22.08
C GLN A 246 3.86 9.02 -21.91
N GLU A 247 2.80 9.76 -22.22
CA GLU A 247 2.74 11.20 -22.07
C GLU A 247 2.85 11.64 -20.61
N ILE A 248 1.98 11.10 -19.72
CA ILE A 248 2.01 11.45 -18.29
C ILE A 248 3.36 11.06 -17.64
N THR A 249 3.94 9.94 -18.07
CA THR A 249 5.26 9.49 -17.58
C THR A 249 6.36 10.43 -18.03
N SER A 250 6.36 10.85 -19.30
CA SER A 250 7.35 11.78 -19.87
C SER A 250 7.27 13.16 -19.21
N GLN A 251 6.06 13.67 -19.02
CA GLN A 251 5.83 14.93 -18.30
C GLN A 251 6.30 14.82 -16.85
N GLY A 252 6.05 13.69 -16.18
CA GLY A 252 6.51 13.38 -14.84
C GLY A 252 8.03 13.37 -14.73
N ILE A 253 8.74 12.71 -15.66
CA ILE A 253 10.22 12.69 -15.72
C ILE A 253 10.76 14.11 -15.79
N LYS A 254 10.20 14.93 -16.69
CA LYS A 254 10.62 16.33 -16.86
C LYS A 254 10.41 17.14 -15.58
N TYR A 255 9.19 17.07 -15.03
CA TYR A 255 8.84 17.80 -13.80
C TYR A 255 9.74 17.43 -12.63
N LEU A 256 9.92 16.13 -12.36
CA LEU A 256 10.71 15.64 -11.22
C LEU A 256 12.20 15.98 -11.39
N ALA A 257 12.76 15.86 -12.61
CA ALA A 257 14.13 16.25 -12.88
C ALA A 257 14.37 17.75 -12.64
N GLU A 258 13.43 18.61 -13.03
CA GLU A 258 13.48 20.05 -12.77
C GLU A 258 13.27 20.36 -11.27
N PHE A 259 12.30 19.74 -10.64
CA PHE A 259 12.00 19.93 -9.22
C PHE A 259 13.19 19.58 -8.33
N PHE A 260 13.82 18.41 -8.58
CA PHE A 260 14.98 17.95 -7.81
C PHE A 260 16.31 18.53 -8.26
N ALA A 261 16.35 19.27 -9.38
CA ALA A 261 17.57 19.70 -10.05
C ALA A 261 18.58 18.53 -10.28
N GLN A 262 18.03 17.34 -10.52
CA GLN A 262 18.75 16.09 -10.73
C GLN A 262 18.16 15.40 -11.96
N PRO A 263 18.94 15.22 -13.04
CA PRO A 263 18.48 14.46 -14.20
C PRO A 263 17.96 13.08 -13.83
N PHE A 264 17.17 12.48 -14.72
CA PHE A 264 16.75 11.09 -14.54
C PHE A 264 17.98 10.20 -14.33
N PRO A 265 18.05 9.40 -13.24
CA PRO A 265 19.32 8.83 -12.78
C PRO A 265 19.77 7.56 -13.52
N PHE A 266 18.94 6.99 -14.40
CA PHE A 266 19.23 5.75 -15.10
C PHE A 266 19.26 5.93 -16.63
N PRO A 267 19.92 5.03 -17.38
CA PRO A 267 20.11 5.23 -18.83
C PRO A 267 18.83 5.06 -19.65
N LYS A 268 17.80 4.44 -19.11
CA LYS A 268 16.49 4.25 -19.74
C LYS A 268 15.38 4.19 -18.69
N TYR A 269 14.13 4.29 -19.15
CA TYR A 269 12.95 3.97 -18.36
C TYR A 269 12.00 3.11 -19.16
N ASP A 270 11.81 1.86 -18.75
CA ASP A 270 10.84 0.94 -19.32
C ASP A 270 9.72 0.65 -18.31
N MET A 271 8.50 0.58 -18.80
CA MET A 271 7.31 0.14 -18.06
C MET A 271 6.91 -1.23 -18.58
N VAL A 272 6.87 -2.23 -17.71
CA VAL A 272 6.54 -3.61 -18.07
C VAL A 272 5.21 -4.00 -17.41
N MET A 273 4.18 -4.19 -18.23
CA MET A 273 2.86 -4.61 -17.76
C MET A 273 2.85 -6.10 -17.50
N LEU A 274 2.66 -6.50 -16.24
CA LEU A 274 2.71 -7.89 -15.82
C LEU A 274 1.35 -8.41 -15.38
N PRO A 275 0.93 -9.58 -15.87
CA PRO A 275 -0.28 -10.23 -15.42
C PRO A 275 -0.10 -10.84 -14.01
N GLY A 276 -1.13 -10.74 -13.17
CA GLY A 276 -1.09 -11.33 -11.83
C GLY A 276 -0.01 -10.78 -10.91
N PHE A 277 0.50 -9.57 -11.21
CA PHE A 277 1.53 -8.94 -10.41
C PHE A 277 1.01 -8.63 -9.00
N ALA A 278 1.80 -8.93 -7.96
CA ALA A 278 1.33 -8.89 -6.58
C ALA A 278 1.00 -7.47 -6.09
N TYR A 279 1.71 -6.45 -6.61
CA TYR A 279 1.57 -5.05 -6.21
C TYR A 279 0.97 -4.21 -7.35
N GLY A 280 0.63 -2.95 -7.09
CA GLY A 280 0.24 -2.01 -8.15
C GLY A 280 1.40 -1.76 -9.11
N GLY A 281 2.57 -1.52 -8.54
CA GLY A 281 3.84 -1.37 -9.22
C GLY A 281 5.01 -1.85 -8.37
N MET A 282 6.19 -1.85 -9.00
CA MET A 282 7.49 -2.05 -8.36
C MET A 282 8.55 -1.27 -9.13
N GLU A 283 9.27 -0.47 -8.41
CA GLU A 283 10.18 0.57 -8.86
C GLU A 283 11.53 0.07 -9.39
N HIS A 284 11.66 -1.13 -9.92
CA HIS A 284 12.97 -1.61 -10.38
C HIS A 284 13.70 -0.54 -11.21
N ALA A 285 14.93 -0.25 -10.86
CA ALA A 285 15.72 0.85 -11.41
C ALA A 285 15.78 0.79 -12.94
N GLY A 286 15.25 1.80 -13.63
CA GLY A 286 15.18 1.88 -15.09
C GLY A 286 14.20 0.92 -15.77
N ALA A 287 13.46 0.07 -15.03
CA ALA A 287 12.53 -0.92 -15.57
C ALA A 287 11.38 -1.19 -14.59
N THR A 288 10.47 -0.25 -14.42
CA THR A 288 9.32 -0.37 -13.52
C THR A 288 8.36 -1.47 -13.98
N PHE A 289 8.03 -2.40 -13.07
CA PHE A 289 7.04 -3.44 -13.31
C PHE A 289 5.68 -3.00 -12.76
N LEU A 290 4.62 -3.15 -13.54
CA LEU A 290 3.29 -2.63 -13.23
C LEU A 290 2.24 -3.74 -13.35
N ARG A 291 1.27 -3.74 -12.45
CA ARG A 291 0.10 -4.61 -12.58
C ARG A 291 -0.70 -4.21 -13.82
N GLU A 292 -0.84 -5.13 -14.76
CA GLU A 292 -1.51 -4.88 -16.04
C GLU A 292 -2.91 -4.27 -15.87
N GLU A 293 -3.71 -4.80 -14.95
CA GLU A 293 -5.09 -4.38 -14.74
C GLU A 293 -5.21 -2.98 -14.10
N SER A 294 -4.14 -2.45 -13.52
CA SER A 294 -4.08 -1.08 -12.99
C SER A 294 -3.80 -0.04 -14.07
N ILE A 295 -3.28 -0.47 -15.22
CA ILE A 295 -2.87 0.41 -16.32
C ILE A 295 -3.79 0.25 -17.54
N LEU A 296 -4.08 -1.00 -17.92
CA LEU A 296 -4.91 -1.35 -19.09
C LEU A 296 -6.32 -1.71 -18.63
N PHE A 297 -7.28 -0.83 -18.87
CA PHE A 297 -8.65 -1.01 -18.42
C PHE A 297 -9.43 -1.97 -19.33
N ARG A 298 -10.14 -2.93 -18.78
CA ARG A 298 -10.96 -3.90 -19.54
C ARG A 298 -12.23 -3.29 -20.12
N THR A 299 -12.68 -2.18 -19.57
CA THR A 299 -13.86 -1.39 -20.01
C THR A 299 -13.48 0.08 -19.96
N ALA A 300 -14.30 0.95 -20.54
CA ALA A 300 -14.07 2.39 -20.46
C ALA A 300 -13.85 2.82 -19.00
N PRO A 301 -12.70 3.46 -18.69
CA PRO A 301 -12.39 3.90 -17.34
C PRO A 301 -13.27 5.09 -16.96
N THR A 302 -13.53 5.26 -15.67
CA THR A 302 -14.03 6.51 -15.12
C THR A 302 -12.89 7.53 -15.06
N HIS A 303 -13.23 8.80 -14.89
CA HIS A 303 -12.23 9.84 -14.66
C HIS A 303 -11.36 9.52 -13.42
N SER A 304 -11.97 9.02 -12.36
CA SER A 304 -11.25 8.55 -11.16
C SER A 304 -10.27 7.41 -11.44
N ASP A 305 -10.62 6.47 -12.32
CA ASP A 305 -9.73 5.37 -12.71
C ASP A 305 -8.48 5.92 -13.43
N LEU A 306 -8.64 6.91 -14.31
CA LEU A 306 -7.54 7.57 -15.01
C LEU A 306 -6.59 8.30 -14.05
N LEU A 307 -7.14 9.08 -13.10
CA LEU A 307 -6.32 9.76 -12.10
C LEU A 307 -5.58 8.77 -11.18
N ASN A 308 -6.19 7.64 -10.83
CA ASN A 308 -5.51 6.60 -10.05
C ASN A 308 -4.35 5.96 -10.83
N ARG A 309 -4.52 5.72 -12.13
CA ARG A 309 -3.46 5.25 -13.02
C ARG A 309 -2.30 6.25 -13.04
N ASP A 310 -2.59 7.52 -13.23
CA ASP A 310 -1.58 8.58 -13.28
C ASP A 310 -0.80 8.68 -11.96
N ILE A 311 -1.50 8.61 -10.81
CA ILE A 311 -0.88 8.59 -9.49
C ILE A 311 0.05 7.38 -9.33
N LEU A 312 -0.39 6.18 -9.75
CA LEU A 312 0.45 4.98 -9.69
C LEU A 312 1.72 5.14 -10.56
N LEU A 313 1.57 5.59 -11.81
CA LEU A 313 2.70 5.80 -12.71
C LEU A 313 3.71 6.82 -12.14
N LEU A 314 3.23 7.91 -11.56
CA LEU A 314 4.07 8.95 -10.96
C LEU A 314 4.69 8.51 -9.63
N HIS A 315 4.02 7.63 -8.86
CA HIS A 315 4.56 7.00 -7.66
C HIS A 315 5.78 6.15 -8.01
N GLU A 316 5.63 5.21 -8.92
CA GLU A 316 6.73 4.33 -9.35
C GLU A 316 7.86 5.12 -10.04
N LEU A 317 7.52 6.17 -10.77
CA LEU A 317 8.50 7.07 -11.37
C LEU A 317 9.30 7.83 -10.31
N THR A 318 8.65 8.34 -9.27
CA THR A 318 9.34 9.09 -8.19
C THR A 318 10.37 8.22 -7.47
N HIS A 319 10.11 6.95 -7.34
CA HIS A 319 11.05 5.99 -6.74
C HIS A 319 12.41 5.99 -7.43
N GLN A 320 12.49 6.33 -8.72
CA GLN A 320 13.78 6.38 -9.42
C GLN A 320 14.76 7.36 -8.75
N TRP A 321 14.25 8.40 -8.03
CA TRP A 321 15.06 9.29 -7.18
C TRP A 321 15.01 8.86 -5.71
N PHE A 322 13.82 8.56 -5.19
CA PHE A 322 13.60 8.18 -3.78
C PHE A 322 13.34 6.68 -3.63
N GLY A 323 14.37 5.91 -3.38
CA GLY A 323 14.37 4.45 -3.32
C GLY A 323 15.53 3.86 -4.13
N ASP A 324 15.74 4.34 -5.35
CA ASP A 324 16.71 3.79 -6.28
C ASP A 324 18.01 4.60 -6.29
N PHE A 325 17.94 5.89 -6.65
CA PHE A 325 19.11 6.77 -6.65
C PHE A 325 19.63 7.00 -5.23
N THR A 326 18.74 7.40 -4.32
CA THR A 326 19.00 7.49 -2.88
C THR A 326 18.12 6.47 -2.17
N THR A 327 18.73 5.44 -1.58
CA THR A 327 18.02 4.34 -0.92
C THR A 327 18.13 4.48 0.59
N MET A 328 17.09 4.12 1.34
CA MET A 328 17.20 4.01 2.80
C MET A 328 18.34 3.04 3.18
N ARG A 329 19.03 3.32 4.28
CA ARG A 329 20.10 2.44 4.79
C ARG A 329 19.54 1.12 5.32
N TRP A 330 18.36 1.18 5.93
CA TRP A 330 17.66 0.03 6.47
C TRP A 330 16.15 0.23 6.37
N PHE A 331 15.39 -0.84 6.42
CA PHE A 331 13.92 -0.77 6.29
C PHE A 331 13.20 -0.09 7.46
N ASP A 332 13.91 0.27 8.54
CA ASP A 332 13.38 1.19 9.58
C ASP A 332 12.87 2.50 8.95
N ASP A 333 13.56 2.95 7.90
CA ASP A 333 13.30 4.17 7.15
C ASP A 333 12.60 3.92 5.80
N LEU A 334 11.79 2.87 5.71
CA LEU A 334 11.02 2.54 4.50
C LEU A 334 10.21 3.74 3.96
N TRP A 335 9.76 4.61 4.85
CA TRP A 335 9.01 5.82 4.50
C TRP A 335 9.79 6.82 3.64
N LEU A 336 11.14 6.80 3.68
CA LEU A 336 11.99 7.64 2.83
C LEU A 336 11.83 7.33 1.34
N LYS A 337 11.36 6.13 1.01
CA LYS A 337 10.98 5.80 -0.38
C LYS A 337 9.48 5.90 -0.57
N GLU A 338 8.67 5.17 0.18
CA GLU A 338 7.22 5.06 -0.03
C GLU A 338 6.47 6.36 0.26
N GLY A 339 6.82 7.02 1.37
CA GLY A 339 6.21 8.30 1.75
C GLY A 339 6.50 9.39 0.73
N PHE A 340 7.76 9.46 0.25
CA PHE A 340 8.13 10.43 -0.79
C PHE A 340 7.54 10.09 -2.14
N ALA A 341 7.56 8.83 -2.56
CA ALA A 341 6.95 8.42 -3.81
C ALA A 341 5.47 8.80 -3.86
N GLN A 342 4.76 8.53 -2.78
CA GLN A 342 3.34 8.87 -2.68
C GLN A 342 3.10 10.38 -2.64
N TYR A 343 3.85 11.15 -1.83
CA TYR A 343 3.70 12.59 -1.75
C TYR A 343 4.01 13.27 -3.09
N MET A 344 5.14 12.93 -3.70
CA MET A 344 5.58 13.54 -4.95
C MET A 344 4.71 13.13 -6.15
N ALA A 345 4.08 11.97 -6.13
CA ALA A 345 3.10 11.61 -7.14
C ALA A 345 1.92 12.61 -7.16
N TYR A 346 1.39 12.95 -5.99
CA TYR A 346 0.32 13.95 -5.87
C TYR A 346 0.80 15.38 -6.19
N GLU A 347 1.99 15.76 -5.73
CA GLU A 347 2.60 17.07 -6.04
C GLU A 347 2.82 17.23 -7.55
N THR A 348 3.39 16.21 -8.18
CA THR A 348 3.62 16.19 -9.63
C THR A 348 2.30 16.29 -10.40
N LEU A 349 1.32 15.45 -10.04
CA LEU A 349 0.04 15.45 -10.73
C LEU A 349 -0.72 16.75 -10.52
N ALA A 350 -0.66 17.36 -9.34
CA ALA A 350 -1.25 18.66 -9.07
C ALA A 350 -0.65 19.77 -9.95
N SER A 351 0.65 19.70 -10.20
CA SER A 351 1.33 20.61 -11.10
C SER A 351 0.99 20.38 -12.57
N LEU A 352 0.90 19.11 -13.00
CA LEU A 352 0.61 18.75 -14.39
C LEU A 352 -0.87 18.92 -14.75
N LYS A 353 -1.77 18.73 -13.77
CA LYS A 353 -3.24 18.85 -13.96
C LYS A 353 -3.85 19.82 -12.94
N PRO A 354 -3.57 21.13 -13.03
CA PRO A 354 -3.99 22.11 -12.03
C PRO A 354 -5.52 22.34 -11.97
N SER A 355 -6.26 21.96 -13.01
CA SER A 355 -7.73 21.98 -13.00
C SER A 355 -8.35 20.87 -12.16
N GLU A 356 -7.60 19.80 -11.92
CA GLU A 356 -8.00 18.69 -11.07
C GLU A 356 -7.70 19.01 -9.61
N ASN A 357 -8.64 18.93 -8.73
CA ASN A 357 -8.37 19.19 -7.32
C ASN A 357 -7.62 18.03 -6.66
N ILE A 358 -6.34 17.85 -7.02
CA ILE A 358 -5.52 16.69 -6.61
C ILE A 358 -5.31 16.66 -5.09
N TRP A 359 -5.20 17.81 -4.43
CA TRP A 359 -5.06 17.84 -2.97
C TRP A 359 -6.36 17.46 -2.23
N LYS A 360 -7.52 17.74 -2.80
CA LYS A 360 -8.79 17.16 -2.34
C LYS A 360 -8.78 15.65 -2.43
N ARG A 361 -8.29 15.11 -3.58
CA ARG A 361 -8.16 13.66 -3.78
C ARG A 361 -7.17 13.04 -2.78
N PHE A 362 -6.04 13.72 -2.52
CA PHE A 362 -5.10 13.31 -1.48
C PHE A 362 -5.80 13.18 -0.12
N TYR A 363 -6.56 14.20 0.28
CA TYR A 363 -7.35 14.14 1.51
C TYR A 363 -8.30 12.94 1.52
N GLN A 364 -9.06 12.71 0.45
CA GLN A 364 -10.06 11.64 0.40
C GLN A 364 -9.46 10.23 0.37
N ALA A 365 -8.34 10.03 -0.30
CA ALA A 365 -7.75 8.71 -0.50
C ALA A 365 -6.71 8.36 0.57
N ILE A 366 -5.90 9.32 1.00
CA ILE A 366 -4.71 9.09 1.83
C ILE A 366 -5.00 9.30 3.32
N LYS A 367 -5.58 10.45 3.68
CA LYS A 367 -5.76 10.82 5.09
C LYS A 367 -6.67 9.88 5.88
N PRO A 368 -7.84 9.43 5.39
CA PRO A 368 -8.69 8.51 6.14
C PRO A 368 -8.04 7.15 6.40
N ALA A 369 -7.25 6.64 5.44
CA ALA A 369 -6.51 5.39 5.63
C ALA A 369 -5.46 5.52 6.74
N ALA A 370 -4.74 6.67 6.78
CA ALA A 370 -3.81 6.97 7.84
C ALA A 370 -4.51 7.10 9.20
N TYR A 371 -5.56 7.91 9.29
CA TYR A 371 -6.29 8.15 10.53
C TYR A 371 -6.95 6.88 11.07
N GLY A 372 -7.45 6.01 10.18
CA GLY A 372 -8.02 4.72 10.55
C GLY A 372 -7.07 3.81 11.32
N ILE A 373 -5.78 3.90 11.05
CA ILE A 373 -4.75 3.09 11.70
C ILE A 373 -4.06 3.85 12.82
N ASP A 374 -3.72 5.12 12.59
CA ASP A 374 -2.92 5.92 13.51
C ASP A 374 -3.68 6.32 14.78
N SER A 375 -5.00 6.16 14.78
CA SER A 375 -5.85 6.29 15.98
C SER A 375 -6.01 4.98 16.77
N THR A 376 -5.35 3.89 16.39
CA THR A 376 -5.49 2.57 17.00
C THR A 376 -4.30 2.20 17.87
N LYS A 377 -4.50 1.36 18.89
CA LYS A 377 -3.42 0.82 19.72
C LYS A 377 -2.44 -0.06 18.95
N GLY A 378 -2.78 -0.45 17.73
CA GLY A 378 -1.94 -1.23 16.82
C GLY A 378 -1.00 -0.39 15.97
N THR A 379 -1.13 0.94 15.98
CA THR A 379 -0.27 1.82 15.18
C THR A 379 1.19 1.75 15.57
N THR A 380 2.05 2.13 14.65
CA THR A 380 3.50 2.24 14.80
C THR A 380 3.97 3.66 14.48
N PRO A 381 5.15 4.09 14.92
CA PRO A 381 5.79 5.28 14.39
C PRO A 381 6.04 5.16 12.87
N ILE A 382 6.32 6.27 12.21
CA ILE A 382 6.79 6.28 10.81
C ILE A 382 8.14 5.54 10.71
N TYR A 383 9.10 5.89 11.60
CA TYR A 383 10.31 5.11 11.81
C TYR A 383 9.98 3.82 12.55
N GLN A 384 10.22 2.68 11.92
CA GLN A 384 9.90 1.37 12.47
C GLN A 384 11.17 0.63 12.90
N ASP A 385 11.16 0.03 14.09
CA ASP A 385 12.30 -0.75 14.57
C ASP A 385 12.23 -2.18 14.01
N ILE A 386 13.02 -2.45 12.97
CA ILE A 386 13.10 -3.75 12.29
C ILE A 386 14.46 -4.40 12.61
N PRO A 387 14.52 -5.29 13.60
CA PRO A 387 15.78 -5.93 14.00
C PRO A 387 16.29 -6.98 13.01
N ASN A 388 15.44 -7.52 12.15
CA ASN A 388 15.77 -8.51 11.15
C ASN A 388 14.95 -8.28 9.86
N LEU A 389 15.58 -8.33 8.69
CA LEU A 389 14.89 -8.10 7.40
C LEU A 389 13.76 -9.08 7.12
N LYS A 390 13.76 -10.28 7.69
CA LYS A 390 12.63 -11.22 7.58
C LYS A 390 11.31 -10.62 8.08
N ASP A 391 11.38 -9.60 8.95
CA ASP A 391 10.21 -8.91 9.50
C ASP A 391 9.86 -7.62 8.73
N ALA A 392 10.67 -7.21 7.74
CA ALA A 392 10.47 -5.97 6.97
C ALA A 392 9.12 -5.92 6.22
N LYS A 393 8.55 -7.08 5.86
CA LYS A 393 7.22 -7.17 5.23
C LYS A 393 6.12 -6.55 6.10
N SER A 394 6.27 -6.56 7.41
CA SER A 394 5.27 -5.97 8.33
C SER A 394 5.27 -4.44 8.36
N ALA A 395 6.34 -3.79 7.87
CA ALA A 395 6.45 -2.33 7.80
C ALA A 395 5.58 -1.71 6.69
N TYR A 396 5.23 -2.48 5.67
CA TYR A 396 4.38 -2.02 4.58
C TYR A 396 2.93 -1.85 5.05
N GLY A 397 2.40 -0.64 4.97
CA GLY A 397 1.04 -0.33 5.42
C GLY A 397 0.76 1.17 5.44
N ALA A 398 -0.42 1.57 5.91
CA ALA A 398 -0.89 2.95 5.84
C ALA A 398 0.01 3.95 6.60
N ILE A 399 0.85 3.51 7.52
CA ILE A 399 1.79 4.43 8.18
C ILE A 399 2.84 4.94 7.17
N VAL A 400 3.43 4.08 6.36
CA VAL A 400 4.43 4.50 5.37
C VAL A 400 3.82 5.07 4.09
N TYR A 401 2.64 4.57 3.66
CA TYR A 401 1.97 4.99 2.41
C TYR A 401 0.98 6.14 2.59
N SER A 402 0.53 6.43 3.82
CA SER A 402 -0.54 7.41 4.05
C SER A 402 -0.20 8.43 5.13
N LYS A 403 0.28 8.02 6.32
CA LYS A 403 0.75 8.97 7.35
C LYS A 403 1.98 9.74 6.86
N ALA A 404 3.01 9.04 6.40
CA ALA A 404 4.27 9.68 5.98
C ALA A 404 4.06 10.76 4.89
N PRO A 405 3.33 10.53 3.78
CA PRO A 405 3.06 11.60 2.82
C PRO A 405 2.20 12.73 3.41
N GLY A 406 1.30 12.44 4.35
CA GLY A 406 0.55 13.47 5.10
C GLY A 406 1.47 14.35 5.94
N ILE A 407 2.48 13.76 6.57
CA ILE A 407 3.49 14.48 7.35
C ILE A 407 4.44 15.28 6.44
N LEU A 408 4.78 14.77 5.25
CA LEU A 408 5.55 15.51 4.25
C LEU A 408 4.79 16.75 3.74
N LYS A 409 3.47 16.65 3.52
CA LYS A 409 2.63 17.81 3.18
C LYS A 409 2.66 18.87 4.28
N GLN A 410 2.54 18.44 5.55
CA GLN A 410 2.65 19.35 6.69
C GLN A 410 4.05 19.97 6.78
N LEU A 411 5.11 19.22 6.57
CA LEU A 411 6.50 19.72 6.59
C LEU A 411 6.72 20.75 5.48
N ALA A 412 6.20 20.51 4.28
CA ALA A 412 6.26 21.47 3.18
C ALA A 412 5.55 22.80 3.55
N PHE A 413 4.42 22.73 4.26
CA PHE A 413 3.74 23.93 4.78
C PHE A 413 4.56 24.68 5.86
N VAL A 414 5.19 23.93 6.79
CA VAL A 414 6.03 24.51 7.87
C VAL A 414 7.28 25.19 7.33
N LEU A 415 7.92 24.60 6.31
CA LEU A 415 9.17 25.10 5.73
C LEU A 415 8.94 26.15 4.64
N GLY A 416 7.79 26.11 3.98
CA GLY A 416 7.51 26.81 2.72
C GLY A 416 8.09 26.04 1.52
N ALA A 417 7.46 26.23 0.36
CA ALA A 417 7.74 25.43 -0.85
C ALA A 417 9.19 25.49 -1.30
N ASP A 418 9.83 26.65 -1.21
CA ASP A 418 11.22 26.84 -1.67
C ASP A 418 12.22 26.09 -0.76
N ASN A 419 12.12 26.24 0.56
CA ASN A 419 13.01 25.53 1.50
C ASN A 419 12.78 24.00 1.42
N PHE A 420 11.54 23.58 1.26
CA PHE A 420 11.23 22.16 1.09
C PHE A 420 11.92 21.60 -0.16
N ARG A 421 11.77 22.27 -1.31
CA ARG A 421 12.41 21.88 -2.56
C ARG A 421 13.94 21.87 -2.47
N GLU A 422 14.55 22.94 -1.93
CA GLU A 422 15.99 23.04 -1.79
C GLU A 422 16.57 22.00 -0.82
N GLY A 423 15.86 21.68 0.26
CA GLY A 423 16.24 20.60 1.19
C GLY A 423 16.28 19.24 0.49
N LEU A 424 15.27 18.92 -0.35
CA LEU A 424 15.27 17.70 -1.14
C LEU A 424 16.41 17.64 -2.15
N ARG A 425 16.73 18.77 -2.80
CA ARG A 425 17.89 18.88 -3.73
C ARG A 425 19.21 18.58 -3.01
N LEU A 426 19.39 19.17 -1.83
CA LEU A 426 20.58 18.95 -1.01
C LEU A 426 20.70 17.49 -0.57
N TYR A 427 19.61 16.89 -0.10
CA TYR A 427 19.55 15.49 0.32
C TYR A 427 19.91 14.53 -0.82
N LEU A 428 19.27 14.65 -1.99
CA LEU A 428 19.54 13.79 -3.14
C LEU A 428 20.96 13.96 -3.68
N LYS A 429 21.46 15.20 -3.74
CA LYS A 429 22.84 15.48 -4.16
C LYS A 429 23.87 14.87 -3.22
N GLY A 430 23.61 14.91 -1.91
CA GLY A 430 24.52 14.36 -0.88
C GLY A 430 24.59 12.83 -0.88
N HIS A 431 23.53 12.17 -1.36
CA HIS A 431 23.39 10.70 -1.29
C HIS A 431 23.21 10.05 -2.67
N ALA A 432 23.80 10.62 -3.71
CA ALA A 432 23.72 10.13 -5.08
C ALA A 432 24.24 8.69 -5.20
N TYR A 433 23.41 7.76 -5.66
CA TYR A 433 23.65 6.31 -5.73
C TYR A 433 24.12 5.69 -4.39
N ALA A 434 23.79 6.31 -3.28
CA ALA A 434 24.18 5.92 -1.93
C ALA A 434 22.94 5.64 -1.06
N ASN A 435 23.19 5.44 0.24
CA ASN A 435 22.15 5.20 1.23
C ASN A 435 22.05 6.38 2.22
N ALA A 436 20.86 6.59 2.77
CA ALA A 436 20.58 7.65 3.72
C ALA A 436 19.64 7.17 4.84
N GLU A 437 19.64 7.92 5.94
CA GLU A 437 18.72 7.76 7.08
C GLU A 437 17.82 8.99 7.18
N TRP A 438 16.73 8.89 7.95
CA TRP A 438 15.83 10.02 8.15
C TRP A 438 16.52 11.28 8.71
N SER A 439 17.56 11.09 9.54
CA SER A 439 18.35 12.18 10.11
C SER A 439 19.08 13.00 9.04
N ASP A 440 19.55 12.35 7.96
CA ASP A 440 20.20 13.05 6.84
C ASP A 440 19.22 14.00 6.13
N LEU A 441 17.97 13.54 5.97
CA LEU A 441 16.91 14.36 5.41
C LEU A 441 16.56 15.56 6.30
N VAL A 442 16.41 15.34 7.62
CA VAL A 442 16.13 16.41 8.59
C VAL A 442 17.25 17.43 8.59
N HIS A 443 18.52 17.01 8.63
CA HIS A 443 19.67 17.90 8.55
C HIS A 443 19.71 18.73 7.26
N ALA A 444 19.32 18.13 6.12
CA ALA A 444 19.21 18.87 4.86
C ALA A 444 18.18 20.00 4.95
N PHE A 445 17.01 19.75 5.53
CA PHE A 445 15.99 20.76 5.74
C PHE A 445 16.38 21.83 6.77
N GLU A 446 17.03 21.45 7.87
CA GLU A 446 17.57 22.39 8.86
C GLU A 446 18.59 23.32 8.24
N HIS A 447 19.49 22.76 7.41
CA HIS A 447 20.51 23.55 6.74
C HIS A 447 19.94 24.65 5.84
N VAL A 448 18.91 24.33 5.04
CA VAL A 448 18.32 25.29 4.09
C VAL A 448 17.34 26.27 4.73
N SER A 449 16.62 25.83 5.78
CA SER A 449 15.60 26.67 6.42
C SER A 449 16.11 27.50 7.60
N GLY A 450 17.25 27.11 8.19
CA GLY A 450 17.77 27.67 9.43
C GLY A 450 16.90 27.38 10.67
N LYS A 451 15.93 26.47 10.56
CA LYS A 451 15.03 26.07 11.66
C LYS A 451 15.51 24.75 12.25
N SER A 452 15.47 24.59 13.60
CA SER A 452 15.61 23.29 14.22
C SER A 452 14.35 22.48 14.03
N LEU A 453 14.50 21.26 13.52
CA LEU A 453 13.42 20.30 13.30
C LEU A 453 13.43 19.11 14.27
N ASP A 454 14.36 19.07 15.24
CA ASP A 454 14.45 18.00 16.23
C ASP A 454 13.13 17.74 16.98
N PRO A 455 12.42 18.76 17.53
CA PRO A 455 11.14 18.54 18.18
C PRO A 455 10.08 17.99 17.23
N TRP A 456 10.06 18.50 15.99
CA TRP A 456 9.15 18.05 14.94
C TRP A 456 9.44 16.59 14.58
N ALA A 457 10.67 16.23 14.30
CA ALA A 457 11.09 14.88 13.92
C ALA A 457 10.85 13.87 15.06
N SER A 458 11.12 14.25 16.31
CA SER A 458 10.86 13.40 17.47
C SER A 458 9.39 13.00 17.57
N MET A 459 8.46 13.93 17.37
CA MET A 459 7.03 13.65 17.49
C MET A 459 6.44 13.03 16.22
N TRP A 460 6.77 13.55 15.03
CA TRP A 460 6.12 13.10 13.81
C TRP A 460 6.73 11.85 13.20
N ILE A 461 8.04 11.62 13.37
CA ILE A 461 8.74 10.45 12.80
C ILE A 461 8.85 9.31 13.82
N ARG A 462 9.20 9.61 15.07
CA ARG A 462 9.56 8.61 16.08
C ARG A 462 8.47 8.29 17.10
N HIS A 463 7.43 9.12 17.19
CA HIS A 463 6.28 8.87 18.07
C HIS A 463 5.10 8.32 17.28
N ARG A 464 4.37 7.35 17.84
CA ARG A 464 3.17 6.78 17.21
C ARG A 464 1.91 7.57 17.58
N GLY A 465 0.84 7.37 16.82
CA GLY A 465 -0.40 8.07 17.04
C GLY A 465 -0.42 9.47 16.43
N MET A 466 -1.43 10.24 16.77
CA MET A 466 -1.67 11.56 16.22
C MET A 466 -2.40 12.46 17.23
N PRO A 467 -2.35 13.79 17.07
CA PRO A 467 -3.16 14.69 17.89
C PRO A 467 -4.61 14.73 17.43
N GLN A 468 -5.52 14.88 18.36
CA GLN A 468 -6.85 15.43 18.12
C GLN A 468 -6.85 16.91 18.54
N VAL A 469 -7.20 17.78 17.61
CA VAL A 469 -7.25 19.24 17.81
C VAL A 469 -8.68 19.66 18.06
N GLN A 470 -8.87 20.50 19.08
CA GLN A 470 -10.14 21.11 19.44
C GLN A 470 -10.04 22.62 19.40
N VAL A 471 -11.11 23.27 18.99
CA VAL A 471 -11.26 24.73 18.94
C VAL A 471 -12.23 25.18 20.00
N GLU A 472 -11.86 26.21 20.74
CA GLU A 472 -12.73 26.89 21.69
C GLU A 472 -12.74 28.39 21.36
N TRP A 473 -13.91 28.96 21.12
CA TRP A 473 -14.05 30.34 20.73
C TRP A 473 -15.37 30.94 21.20
N SER A 474 -15.36 32.26 21.41
CA SER A 474 -16.55 33.04 21.76
C SER A 474 -16.48 34.47 21.18
N CYS A 475 -17.65 35.11 21.09
CA CYS A 475 -17.78 36.47 20.62
C CYS A 475 -18.36 37.36 21.71
N ASP A 476 -18.02 38.65 21.65
CA ASP A 476 -18.56 39.67 22.51
C ASP A 476 -19.95 40.17 22.04
N GLY A 477 -20.54 41.12 22.77
CA GLY A 477 -21.84 41.70 22.44
C GLY A 477 -21.83 42.63 21.21
N GLN A 478 -20.66 42.84 20.56
CA GLN A 478 -20.49 43.62 19.33
C GLN A 478 -20.18 42.72 18.11
N ASP A 479 -20.44 41.42 18.23
CA ASP A 479 -20.18 40.39 17.21
C ASP A 479 -18.71 40.31 16.75
N HIS A 480 -17.76 40.45 17.70
CA HIS A 480 -16.34 40.21 17.45
C HIS A 480 -15.82 39.07 18.32
N ILE A 481 -14.84 38.35 17.81
CA ILE A 481 -14.17 37.25 18.56
C ILE A 481 -13.42 37.89 19.74
N ASN A 482 -13.78 37.50 20.95
CA ASN A 482 -13.14 37.94 22.20
C ASN A 482 -12.33 36.86 22.89
N HIS A 483 -12.52 35.59 22.49
CA HIS A 483 -11.72 34.46 22.93
C HIS A 483 -11.53 33.52 21.77
N PHE A 484 -10.31 32.97 21.58
CA PHE A 484 -10.01 31.92 20.63
C PHE A 484 -8.80 31.13 21.12
N SER A 485 -8.99 29.83 21.36
CA SER A 485 -7.90 28.91 21.73
C SER A 485 -8.00 27.59 20.99
N LEU A 486 -6.83 26.97 20.81
CA LEU A 486 -6.67 25.62 20.32
C LEU A 486 -6.14 24.73 21.42
N SER A 487 -6.59 23.51 21.49
CA SER A 487 -6.01 22.49 22.36
C SER A 487 -5.80 21.20 21.57
N GLN A 488 -4.81 20.42 22.02
CA GLN A 488 -4.55 19.10 21.46
C GLN A 488 -4.44 18.04 22.57
N HIS A 489 -4.81 16.82 22.22
CA HIS A 489 -4.56 15.65 23.04
C HIS A 489 -4.22 14.44 22.16
N ASP A 490 -3.45 13.52 22.71
CA ASP A 490 -3.10 12.26 22.05
C ASP A 490 -4.32 11.34 21.94
N VAL A 491 -4.63 10.87 20.72
CA VAL A 491 -5.76 9.96 20.48
C VAL A 491 -5.58 8.58 21.15
N LEU A 492 -4.32 8.18 21.46
CA LEU A 492 -4.00 6.92 22.12
C LEU A 492 -4.02 7.03 23.65
N GLY A 493 -3.98 8.27 24.19
CA GLY A 493 -3.88 8.52 25.63
C GLY A 493 -2.52 8.17 26.24
N GLU A 494 -1.47 8.08 25.44
CA GLU A 494 -0.09 7.77 25.87
C GLU A 494 0.70 9.04 26.24
N GLY A 495 0.13 10.19 25.94
CA GLY A 495 0.76 11.50 26.11
C GLY A 495 1.62 11.88 24.91
N GLY A 496 1.85 13.19 24.80
CA GLY A 496 2.64 13.78 23.72
C GLY A 496 2.05 15.10 23.29
N VAL A 497 2.92 15.99 22.85
CA VAL A 497 2.54 17.28 22.27
C VAL A 497 3.20 17.39 20.90
N TRP A 498 2.37 17.42 19.87
CA TRP A 498 2.85 17.54 18.50
C TRP A 498 3.04 19.02 18.14
N PRO A 499 4.15 19.42 17.52
CA PRO A 499 4.27 20.74 16.91
C PRO A 499 3.45 20.79 15.63
N ILE A 500 2.35 21.59 15.66
CA ILE A 500 1.38 21.65 14.56
C ILE A 500 1.30 23.08 14.03
N ALA A 501 1.60 23.28 12.74
CA ALA A 501 1.24 24.49 12.02
C ALA A 501 -0.02 24.21 11.19
N MET A 502 -1.00 25.10 11.27
CA MET A 502 -2.28 24.91 10.58
C MET A 502 -2.85 26.25 10.08
N GLN A 503 -3.77 26.16 9.14
CA GLN A 503 -4.57 27.28 8.68
C GLN A 503 -6.00 27.09 9.18
N LEU A 504 -6.50 28.08 9.92
CA LEU A 504 -7.88 28.14 10.36
C LEU A 504 -8.72 28.86 9.31
N ARG A 505 -9.96 28.42 9.14
CA ARG A 505 -10.98 29.07 8.32
C ARG A 505 -12.07 29.64 9.21
N LEU A 506 -12.25 30.97 9.17
CA LEU A 506 -13.39 31.67 9.75
C LEU A 506 -14.41 31.94 8.64
N SER A 507 -15.56 31.28 8.69
CA SER A 507 -16.60 31.38 7.66
C SER A 507 -17.75 32.28 8.10
N TYR A 508 -18.24 33.11 7.19
CA TYR A 508 -19.28 34.09 7.44
C TYR A 508 -20.50 33.84 6.57
N PRO A 509 -21.70 34.35 6.97
CA PRO A 509 -22.92 34.24 6.16
C PRO A 509 -22.80 34.92 4.80
N THR A 510 -22.05 36.03 4.75
CA THR A 510 -21.79 36.84 3.56
C THR A 510 -20.30 37.22 3.51
N GLY A 511 -19.77 37.33 2.28
CA GLY A 511 -18.37 37.69 2.07
C GLY A 511 -17.44 36.47 1.98
N ALA A 512 -16.15 36.74 1.76
CA ALA A 512 -15.13 35.71 1.69
C ALA A 512 -14.75 35.20 3.09
N PRO A 513 -14.43 33.92 3.25
CA PRO A 513 -13.88 33.41 4.52
C PRO A 513 -12.52 34.09 4.81
N VAL A 514 -12.16 34.14 6.08
CA VAL A 514 -10.87 34.67 6.53
C VAL A 514 -9.98 33.49 6.95
N ALA A 515 -8.81 33.39 6.33
CA ALA A 515 -7.76 32.44 6.74
C ALA A 515 -6.91 33.03 7.87
N VAL A 516 -6.63 32.23 8.91
CA VAL A 516 -5.77 32.62 10.03
C VAL A 516 -4.72 31.52 10.21
N GLN A 517 -3.45 31.91 10.16
CA GLN A 517 -2.33 31.00 10.46
C GLN A 517 -2.26 30.77 11.98
N ALA A 518 -2.07 29.53 12.41
CA ALA A 518 -1.94 29.18 13.81
C ALA A 518 -0.84 28.15 14.03
N GLN A 519 -0.15 28.28 15.16
CA GLN A 519 0.86 27.34 15.64
C GLN A 519 0.41 26.79 16.99
N LEU A 520 0.52 25.47 17.16
CA LEU A 520 0.17 24.79 18.41
C LEU A 520 1.31 23.84 18.80
N ASP A 521 2.23 24.35 19.64
CA ASP A 521 3.42 23.62 20.13
C ASP A 521 3.28 23.23 21.63
N ALA A 522 2.08 23.39 22.18
CA ALA A 522 1.71 23.09 23.56
C ALA A 522 0.37 22.34 23.60
N GLU A 523 -0.02 21.82 24.75
CA GLU A 523 -1.33 21.22 24.94
C GLU A 523 -2.48 22.21 24.66
N LYS A 524 -2.28 23.51 24.93
CA LYS A 524 -3.22 24.59 24.64
C LYS A 524 -2.47 25.85 24.24
N ALA A 525 -3.01 26.60 23.28
CA ALA A 525 -2.50 27.91 22.87
C ALA A 525 -3.64 28.85 22.47
N ASP A 526 -3.50 30.13 22.80
CA ASP A 526 -4.40 31.19 22.33
C ASP A 526 -4.00 31.63 20.92
N VAL A 527 -4.99 31.85 20.07
CA VAL A 527 -4.80 32.36 18.69
C VAL A 527 -5.14 33.86 18.68
N LYS A 528 -4.15 34.69 18.95
CA LYS A 528 -4.31 36.14 19.04
C LYS A 528 -4.74 36.79 17.72
N GLU A 529 -4.31 36.20 16.60
CA GLU A 529 -4.61 36.63 15.22
C GLU A 529 -6.10 36.50 14.86
N ALA A 530 -6.85 35.73 15.64
CA ALA A 530 -8.30 35.61 15.48
C ALA A 530 -9.08 36.67 16.27
N LEU A 531 -8.49 37.27 17.33
CA LEU A 531 -9.17 38.21 18.20
C LEU A 531 -9.55 39.48 17.46
N GLY A 532 -10.72 40.04 17.77
CA GLY A 532 -11.26 41.25 17.16
C GLY A 532 -11.78 41.10 15.73
N LYS A 533 -11.66 39.90 15.12
CA LYS A 533 -12.32 39.62 13.83
C LYS A 533 -13.84 39.45 14.03
N PRO A 534 -14.65 39.74 13.00
CA PRO A 534 -16.09 39.50 13.09
C PRO A 534 -16.41 38.07 13.54
N CYS A 535 -17.53 37.92 14.23
CA CYS A 535 -17.98 36.60 14.72
C CYS A 535 -18.32 35.67 13.56
N PRO A 536 -17.62 34.54 13.39
CA PRO A 536 -17.89 33.63 12.29
C PRO A 536 -19.15 32.80 12.54
N GLN A 537 -19.75 32.31 11.47
CA GLN A 537 -20.84 31.32 11.52
C GLN A 537 -20.32 29.95 11.95
N TYR A 538 -19.15 29.55 11.41
CA TYR A 538 -18.42 28.40 11.86
C TYR A 538 -16.91 28.59 11.70
N VAL A 539 -16.15 27.81 12.46
CA VAL A 539 -14.69 27.69 12.39
C VAL A 539 -14.31 26.28 11.96
N PHE A 540 -13.32 26.18 11.06
CA PHE A 540 -12.68 24.91 10.71
C PHE A 540 -11.16 25.02 10.90
N ALA A 541 -10.55 24.07 11.63
CA ALA A 541 -9.18 24.24 12.10
C ALA A 541 -8.09 23.79 11.12
N ASN A 542 -8.42 23.10 10.03
CA ASN A 542 -7.44 22.61 9.05
C ASN A 542 -7.83 22.95 7.62
N ASP A 543 -7.99 24.24 7.34
CA ASP A 543 -8.28 24.72 5.98
C ASP A 543 -7.18 24.26 5.02
N GLN A 544 -7.54 23.83 3.79
CA GLN A 544 -6.64 23.25 2.78
C GLN A 544 -5.90 21.97 3.21
N ASP A 545 -6.27 21.38 4.35
CA ASP A 545 -5.69 20.13 4.86
C ASP A 545 -4.13 20.15 4.98
N TYR A 546 -3.58 21.27 5.46
CA TYR A 546 -2.12 21.37 5.63
C TYR A 546 -1.60 20.52 6.79
N ALA A 547 -2.31 20.49 7.90
CA ALA A 547 -1.86 19.74 9.08
C ALA A 547 -2.31 18.27 9.04
N TYR A 548 -1.61 17.44 9.82
CA TYR A 548 -1.97 16.05 10.07
C TYR A 548 -2.54 15.91 11.49
N GLY A 549 -3.66 15.22 11.63
CA GLY A 549 -4.36 14.99 12.89
C GLY A 549 -5.87 14.93 12.71
N ARG A 550 -6.59 14.73 13.80
CA ARG A 550 -8.05 14.76 13.83
C ARG A 550 -8.53 16.16 14.22
N PHE A 551 -9.32 16.76 13.34
CA PHE A 551 -9.85 18.13 13.50
C PHE A 551 -11.37 18.06 13.60
N LEU A 552 -11.89 17.94 14.83
CA LEU A 552 -13.33 17.92 15.05
C LEU A 552 -13.88 19.33 15.11
N LEU A 553 -15.07 19.53 14.54
CA LEU A 553 -15.83 20.77 14.70
C LEU A 553 -16.33 20.90 16.15
N ASP A 554 -16.17 22.08 16.73
CA ASP A 554 -16.86 22.40 17.97
C ASP A 554 -18.38 22.30 17.80
N SER A 555 -19.13 22.22 18.90
CA SER A 555 -20.57 21.99 18.84
C SER A 555 -21.36 23.06 18.08
N ARG A 556 -20.93 24.35 18.17
CA ARG A 556 -21.57 25.47 17.47
C ARG A 556 -21.26 25.38 15.97
N SER A 557 -19.98 25.20 15.60
CA SER A 557 -19.55 25.02 14.22
C SER A 557 -20.20 23.80 13.58
N ARG A 558 -20.30 22.66 14.30
CA ARG A 558 -20.93 21.44 13.81
C ARG A 558 -22.42 21.65 13.49
N ALA A 559 -23.16 22.31 14.38
CA ALA A 559 -24.57 22.63 14.13
C ALA A 559 -24.75 23.52 12.90
N ALA A 560 -23.95 24.58 12.78
CA ALA A 560 -23.98 25.47 11.63
C ALA A 560 -23.62 24.75 10.31
N VAL A 561 -22.58 23.93 10.33
CA VAL A 561 -22.15 23.13 9.16
C VAL A 561 -23.25 22.17 8.71
N MET A 562 -23.95 21.48 9.61
CA MET A 562 -25.04 20.55 9.25
C MET A 562 -26.20 21.27 8.54
N GLU A 563 -26.41 22.57 8.82
CA GLU A 563 -27.43 23.37 8.12
C GLU A 563 -26.93 23.89 6.76
N LEU A 564 -25.67 24.30 6.67
CA LEU A 564 -25.11 25.07 5.55
C LEU A 564 -24.38 24.23 4.50
N LEU A 565 -24.04 23.00 4.83
CA LEU A 565 -23.11 22.19 4.04
C LEU A 565 -23.50 22.06 2.56
N GLY A 566 -24.81 21.99 2.27
CA GLY A 566 -25.33 21.98 0.89
C GLY A 566 -25.10 23.27 0.10
N SER A 567 -24.81 24.41 0.78
CA SER A 567 -24.53 25.72 0.14
C SER A 567 -23.03 26.03 0.04
N VAL A 568 -22.15 25.20 0.59
CA VAL A 568 -20.69 25.41 0.50
C VAL A 568 -20.22 25.15 -0.93
N ALA A 569 -19.89 26.21 -1.66
CA ALA A 569 -19.51 26.13 -3.08
C ALA A 569 -18.13 25.51 -3.30
N ASP A 570 -17.16 25.79 -2.42
CA ASP A 570 -15.81 25.24 -2.49
C ASP A 570 -15.85 23.73 -2.21
N ILE A 571 -15.57 22.94 -3.24
CA ILE A 571 -15.64 21.45 -3.19
C ILE A 571 -14.62 20.87 -2.22
N PHE A 572 -13.42 21.45 -2.10
CA PHE A 572 -12.42 20.94 -1.17
C PHE A 572 -12.87 21.22 0.28
N GLN A 573 -13.32 22.44 0.57
CA GLN A 573 -13.87 22.77 1.88
C GLN A 573 -15.09 21.89 2.23
N ARG A 574 -16.01 21.67 1.28
CA ARG A 574 -17.17 20.79 1.48
C ARG A 574 -16.73 19.36 1.82
N THR A 575 -15.67 18.87 1.15
CA THR A 575 -15.08 17.55 1.42
C THR A 575 -14.48 17.47 2.83
N LEU A 576 -13.74 18.49 3.26
CA LEU A 576 -13.16 18.56 4.60
C LEU A 576 -14.23 18.57 5.70
N LEU A 577 -15.30 19.33 5.50
CA LEU A 577 -16.41 19.41 6.45
C LEU A 577 -17.16 18.07 6.58
N TRP A 578 -17.41 17.38 5.45
CA TRP A 578 -17.95 16.03 5.47
C TRP A 578 -17.07 15.05 6.22
N GLY A 579 -15.75 15.11 6.01
CA GLY A 579 -14.79 14.27 6.74
C GLY A 579 -14.83 14.51 8.24
N SER A 580 -14.88 15.78 8.67
CA SER A 580 -14.98 16.13 10.10
C SER A 580 -16.31 15.69 10.75
N LEU A 581 -17.43 15.73 10.01
CA LEU A 581 -18.70 15.18 10.48
C LEU A 581 -18.63 13.65 10.61
N TRP A 582 -18.00 12.97 9.66
CA TRP A 582 -17.80 11.52 9.72
C TRP A 582 -16.90 11.12 10.89
N ASP A 583 -15.82 11.86 11.14
CA ASP A 583 -14.97 11.66 12.32
C ASP A 583 -15.77 11.86 13.61
N SER A 584 -16.68 12.84 13.66
CA SER A 584 -17.58 13.03 14.80
C SER A 584 -18.52 11.84 15.01
N VAL A 585 -18.97 11.15 13.96
CA VAL A 585 -19.73 9.89 14.07
C VAL A 585 -18.83 8.79 14.64
N ARG A 586 -17.61 8.63 14.12
CA ARG A 586 -16.67 7.61 14.57
C ARG A 586 -16.25 7.77 16.03
N GLU A 587 -16.18 9.00 16.51
CA GLU A 587 -15.89 9.31 17.93
C GLU A 587 -17.14 9.24 18.83
N ALA A 588 -18.31 8.92 18.28
CA ALA A 588 -19.60 8.91 18.97
C ALA A 588 -20.03 10.29 19.52
N GLU A 589 -19.62 11.39 18.86
CA GLU A 589 -20.04 12.76 19.16
C GLU A 589 -21.24 13.21 18.30
N LEU A 590 -21.43 12.58 17.15
CA LEU A 590 -22.58 12.79 16.25
C LEU A 590 -23.34 11.46 16.09
N ALA A 591 -24.66 11.50 16.26
CA ALA A 591 -25.47 10.30 16.05
C ALA A 591 -25.42 9.83 14.59
N PRO A 592 -25.14 8.54 14.31
CA PRO A 592 -25.11 8.01 12.95
C PRO A 592 -26.38 8.31 12.16
N ARG A 593 -27.55 8.26 12.81
CA ARG A 593 -28.85 8.56 12.19
C ARG A 593 -28.89 9.98 11.61
N ASP A 594 -28.33 10.96 12.33
CA ASP A 594 -28.37 12.37 11.91
C ASP A 594 -27.43 12.59 10.71
N PHE A 595 -26.24 11.97 10.72
CA PHE A 595 -25.32 11.96 9.57
C PHE A 595 -25.97 11.31 8.33
N LEU A 596 -26.59 10.14 8.51
CA LEU A 596 -27.29 9.43 7.43
C LEU A 596 -28.42 10.26 6.83
N GLY A 597 -29.22 10.90 7.67
CA GLY A 597 -30.31 11.79 7.23
C GLY A 597 -29.78 12.99 6.42
N LEU A 598 -28.66 13.59 6.87
CA LEU A 598 -27.99 14.68 6.16
C LEU A 598 -27.42 14.21 4.82
N ALA A 599 -26.71 13.09 4.82
CA ALA A 599 -26.10 12.53 3.61
C ALA A 599 -27.14 12.16 2.54
N LEU A 600 -28.18 11.42 2.90
CA LEU A 600 -29.26 11.03 1.98
C LEU A 600 -30.02 12.24 1.40
N ARG A 601 -30.05 13.37 2.11
CA ARG A 601 -30.66 14.61 1.62
C ARG A 601 -29.77 15.35 0.63
N LEU A 602 -28.44 15.37 0.85
CA LEU A 602 -27.51 16.24 0.10
C LEU A 602 -26.76 15.53 -1.05
N VAL A 603 -26.46 14.23 -0.92
CA VAL A 603 -25.68 13.50 -1.93
C VAL A 603 -26.33 13.48 -3.31
N PRO A 604 -27.66 13.45 -3.49
CA PRO A 604 -28.28 13.52 -4.83
C PRO A 604 -27.93 14.76 -5.64
N ALA A 605 -27.63 15.88 -4.97
CA ALA A 605 -27.24 17.14 -5.61
C ALA A 605 -25.73 17.26 -5.84
N GLU A 606 -24.93 16.32 -5.28
CA GLU A 606 -23.47 16.35 -5.40
C GLU A 606 -23.03 15.97 -6.82
N GLN A 607 -22.25 16.85 -7.44
CA GLN A 607 -21.75 16.66 -8.81
C GLN A 607 -20.31 16.16 -8.84
N ASP A 608 -19.58 16.24 -7.74
CA ASP A 608 -18.24 15.71 -7.64
C ASP A 608 -18.31 14.19 -7.41
N GLU A 609 -17.83 13.44 -8.39
CA GLU A 609 -17.84 11.98 -8.41
C GLU A 609 -17.17 11.37 -7.18
N ALA A 610 -15.98 11.85 -6.84
CA ALA A 610 -15.20 11.29 -5.75
C ALA A 610 -15.85 11.56 -4.38
N LEU A 611 -16.44 12.74 -4.18
CA LEU A 611 -17.17 13.07 -2.96
C LEU A 611 -18.47 12.27 -2.85
N ALA A 612 -19.24 12.17 -3.94
CA ALA A 612 -20.46 11.37 -3.97
C ALA A 612 -20.19 9.90 -3.63
N GLN A 613 -19.15 9.31 -4.24
CA GLN A 613 -18.73 7.94 -3.97
C GLN A 613 -18.31 7.74 -2.50
N ASN A 614 -17.54 8.68 -1.94
CA ASN A 614 -17.09 8.62 -0.54
C ASN A 614 -18.27 8.71 0.43
N LEU A 615 -19.21 9.64 0.20
CA LEU A 615 -20.39 9.79 1.05
C LEU A 615 -21.32 8.58 0.99
N ILE A 616 -21.49 7.98 -0.19
CA ILE A 616 -22.26 6.74 -0.35
C ILE A 616 -21.59 5.59 0.43
N ALA A 617 -20.26 5.49 0.40
CA ALA A 617 -19.53 4.51 1.19
C ALA A 617 -19.74 4.72 2.70
N HIS A 618 -19.75 5.97 3.19
CA HIS A 618 -20.08 6.29 4.58
C HIS A 618 -21.54 5.95 4.93
N VAL A 619 -22.48 6.19 4.01
CA VAL A 619 -23.88 5.78 4.19
C VAL A 619 -23.99 4.27 4.34
N ILE A 620 -23.37 3.50 3.46
CA ILE A 620 -23.37 2.02 3.52
C ILE A 620 -22.73 1.55 4.84
N THR A 621 -21.58 2.10 5.22
CA THR A 621 -20.91 1.77 6.48
C THR A 621 -21.81 2.09 7.69
N GLY A 622 -22.41 3.28 7.71
CA GLY A 622 -23.33 3.69 8.76
C GLY A 622 -24.52 2.74 8.90
N LEU A 623 -25.16 2.37 7.77
CA LEU A 623 -26.28 1.44 7.74
C LEU A 623 -25.90 0.03 8.19
N HIS A 624 -24.77 -0.49 7.73
CA HIS A 624 -24.38 -1.86 8.00
C HIS A 624 -23.74 -2.06 9.38
N ARG A 625 -23.10 -1.02 9.94
CA ARG A 625 -22.28 -1.17 11.15
C ARG A 625 -22.74 -0.33 12.33
N TYR A 626 -23.07 0.95 12.15
CA TYR A 626 -23.22 1.89 13.26
C TYR A 626 -24.64 2.04 13.79
N VAL A 627 -25.64 1.81 12.94
CA VAL A 627 -27.05 1.83 13.42
C VAL A 627 -27.52 0.43 13.82
N ASN A 628 -28.49 0.37 14.75
CA ASN A 628 -29.17 -0.86 15.10
C ASN A 628 -30.14 -1.30 13.99
N THR A 629 -30.69 -2.51 14.12
CA THR A 629 -31.61 -3.09 13.13
C THR A 629 -32.87 -2.26 12.92
N ASN A 630 -33.47 -1.68 13.98
CA ASN A 630 -34.68 -0.89 13.84
C ASN A 630 -34.42 0.41 13.04
N THR A 631 -33.37 1.12 13.39
CA THR A 631 -32.97 2.35 12.67
C THR A 631 -32.60 2.04 11.21
N ARG A 632 -31.90 0.95 10.96
CA ARG A 632 -31.57 0.50 9.60
C ARG A 632 -32.82 0.19 8.79
N THR A 633 -33.74 -0.60 9.33
CA THR A 633 -35.03 -0.94 8.66
C THR A 633 -35.84 0.31 8.31
N ALA A 634 -35.76 1.36 9.13
CA ALA A 634 -36.46 2.62 8.85
C ALA A 634 -35.80 3.45 7.73
N ILE A 635 -34.48 3.40 7.59
CA ILE A 635 -33.72 4.24 6.64
C ILE A 635 -33.53 3.56 5.28
N VAL A 636 -33.32 2.25 5.24
CA VAL A 636 -32.99 1.47 4.02
C VAL A 636 -33.98 1.71 2.89
N PRO A 637 -35.32 1.74 3.07
CA PRO A 637 -36.23 2.01 1.96
C PRO A 637 -35.98 3.34 1.26
N THR A 638 -35.59 4.38 2.01
CA THR A 638 -35.24 5.68 1.44
C THR A 638 -33.94 5.62 0.66
N ALA A 639 -32.92 4.93 1.18
CA ALA A 639 -31.62 4.76 0.52
C ALA A 639 -31.75 3.94 -0.77
N GLU A 640 -32.55 2.86 -0.76
CA GLU A 640 -32.84 2.05 -1.96
C GLU A 640 -33.58 2.83 -3.03
N ALA A 641 -34.66 3.54 -2.66
CA ALA A 641 -35.44 4.35 -3.60
C ALA A 641 -34.58 5.45 -4.23
N LEU A 642 -33.76 6.11 -3.42
CA LEU A 642 -32.85 7.14 -3.89
C LEU A 642 -31.79 6.57 -4.86
N ALA A 643 -31.15 5.46 -4.51
CA ALA A 643 -30.16 4.84 -5.37
C ALA A 643 -30.77 4.35 -6.69
N ALA A 644 -31.99 3.79 -6.64
CA ALA A 644 -32.72 3.35 -7.84
C ALA A 644 -33.10 4.53 -8.75
N ASP A 645 -33.54 5.65 -8.18
CA ASP A 645 -33.85 6.86 -8.95
C ASP A 645 -32.61 7.46 -9.61
N GLN A 646 -31.57 7.69 -8.80
CA GLN A 646 -30.37 8.37 -9.26
C GLN A 646 -29.55 7.55 -10.27
N MET A 647 -29.52 6.21 -10.18
CA MET A 647 -28.88 5.40 -11.21
C MET A 647 -29.55 5.52 -12.57
N MET A 648 -30.83 5.90 -12.63
CA MET A 648 -31.57 6.09 -13.88
C MET A 648 -31.52 7.53 -14.40
N HIS A 649 -31.48 8.52 -13.50
CA HIS A 649 -31.74 9.91 -13.85
C HIS A 649 -30.56 10.87 -13.62
N SER A 650 -29.46 10.46 -12.94
CA SER A 650 -28.28 11.32 -12.80
C SER A 650 -27.76 11.74 -14.18
N PRO A 651 -27.39 13.02 -14.37
CA PRO A 651 -27.01 13.53 -15.68
C PRO A 651 -25.69 12.95 -16.20
N GLN A 652 -24.74 12.72 -15.31
CA GLN A 652 -23.40 12.18 -15.64
C GLN A 652 -23.39 10.66 -15.58
N GLN A 653 -22.71 10.04 -16.55
CA GLN A 653 -22.58 8.57 -16.61
C GLN A 653 -21.89 8.02 -15.36
N ASP A 654 -20.84 8.67 -14.88
CA ASP A 654 -20.06 8.22 -13.72
C ASP A 654 -20.91 8.24 -12.44
N LEU A 655 -21.76 9.26 -12.27
CA LEU A 655 -22.72 9.28 -11.16
C LEU A 655 -23.75 8.15 -11.28
N ARG A 656 -24.22 7.81 -12.49
CA ARG A 656 -25.12 6.66 -12.68
C ARG A 656 -24.45 5.34 -12.27
N ILE A 657 -23.16 5.17 -12.59
CA ILE A 657 -22.36 4.01 -12.15
C ILE A 657 -22.24 3.97 -10.63
N ILE A 658 -21.95 5.10 -10.00
CA ILE A 658 -21.84 5.21 -8.54
C ILE A 658 -23.16 4.86 -7.86
N TRP A 659 -24.27 5.39 -8.34
CA TRP A 659 -25.60 5.10 -7.80
C TRP A 659 -26.05 3.66 -8.05
N PHE A 660 -25.72 3.08 -9.19
CA PHE A 660 -25.92 1.64 -9.42
C PHE A 660 -25.16 0.79 -8.38
N ARG A 661 -23.91 1.14 -8.11
CA ARG A 661 -23.11 0.47 -7.07
C ARG A 661 -23.66 0.72 -5.66
N ALA A 662 -24.23 1.92 -5.43
CA ALA A 662 -24.93 2.24 -4.19
C ALA A 662 -26.16 1.35 -4.01
N LEU A 663 -27.01 1.20 -5.03
CA LEU A 663 -28.19 0.31 -4.97
C LEU A 663 -27.79 -1.11 -4.59
N ARG A 664 -26.77 -1.65 -5.22
CA ARG A 664 -26.22 -2.97 -4.90
C ARG A 664 -25.76 -3.06 -3.42
N GLY A 665 -25.16 -1.99 -2.91
CA GLY A 665 -24.64 -1.93 -1.53
C GLY A 665 -25.72 -1.79 -0.47
N VAL A 666 -26.86 -1.16 -0.77
CA VAL A 666 -27.95 -0.92 0.18
C VAL A 666 -29.15 -1.86 0.01
N ALA A 667 -29.17 -2.69 -1.05
CA ALA A 667 -30.31 -3.56 -1.38
C ALA A 667 -30.54 -4.60 -0.28
N GLU A 668 -31.66 -4.49 0.44
CA GLU A 668 -32.12 -5.42 1.47
C GLU A 668 -33.54 -5.91 1.17
N ASN A 669 -34.43 -5.00 0.70
CA ASN A 669 -35.81 -5.30 0.49
C ASN A 669 -36.08 -6.09 -0.81
N SER A 670 -37.24 -6.76 -0.87
CA SER A 670 -37.61 -7.55 -2.06
C SER A 670 -37.66 -6.70 -3.34
N ALA A 671 -38.12 -5.45 -3.27
CA ALA A 671 -38.19 -4.53 -4.41
C ALA A 671 -36.80 -4.24 -5.01
N ALA A 672 -35.81 -3.94 -4.17
CA ALA A 672 -34.43 -3.71 -4.62
C ALA A 672 -33.81 -4.99 -5.22
N ARG A 673 -34.04 -6.16 -4.61
CA ARG A 673 -33.57 -7.43 -5.16
C ARG A 673 -34.20 -7.75 -6.53
N VAL A 674 -35.49 -7.43 -6.74
CA VAL A 674 -36.13 -7.53 -8.07
C VAL A 674 -35.44 -6.64 -9.09
N GLN A 675 -35.07 -5.41 -8.73
CA GLN A 675 -34.31 -4.52 -9.61
C GLN A 675 -32.94 -5.10 -9.96
N LEU A 676 -32.17 -5.64 -9.01
CA LEU A 676 -30.90 -6.30 -9.27
C LEU A 676 -31.07 -7.50 -10.21
N LYS A 677 -32.10 -8.32 -10.01
CA LYS A 677 -32.42 -9.46 -10.91
C LYS A 677 -32.81 -8.98 -12.30
N GLY A 678 -33.55 -7.87 -12.42
CA GLY A 678 -33.91 -7.24 -13.67
C GLY A 678 -32.69 -6.77 -14.49
N LEU A 679 -31.72 -6.17 -13.80
CA LEU A 679 -30.44 -5.78 -14.40
C LEU A 679 -29.61 -7.01 -14.85
N LEU A 680 -29.55 -8.07 -14.05
CA LEU A 680 -28.85 -9.31 -14.39
C LEU A 680 -29.47 -10.02 -15.60
N SER A 681 -30.81 -10.07 -15.70
CA SER A 681 -31.52 -10.72 -16.80
C SER A 681 -31.56 -9.87 -18.07
N GLY A 682 -31.20 -8.58 -18.03
CA GLY A 682 -31.33 -7.64 -19.13
C GLY A 682 -32.74 -7.10 -19.34
N GLN A 683 -33.68 -7.38 -18.44
CA GLN A 683 -35.04 -6.77 -18.44
C GLN A 683 -35.00 -5.28 -18.06
N ALA A 684 -33.95 -4.86 -17.34
CA ALA A 684 -33.65 -3.48 -17.02
C ALA A 684 -32.20 -3.16 -17.40
N SER A 685 -31.90 -1.89 -17.65
CA SER A 685 -30.55 -1.40 -17.91
C SER A 685 -30.35 -0.03 -17.29
N VAL A 686 -29.12 0.30 -16.93
CA VAL A 686 -28.75 1.65 -16.49
C VAL A 686 -28.35 2.45 -17.73
N PRO A 687 -28.95 3.63 -17.99
CA PRO A 687 -28.68 4.38 -19.20
C PRO A 687 -27.20 4.72 -19.42
N GLY A 688 -26.63 4.29 -20.54
CA GLY A 688 -25.24 4.53 -20.91
C GLY A 688 -24.21 3.72 -20.11
N VAL A 689 -24.64 2.76 -19.29
CA VAL A 689 -23.73 1.95 -18.47
C VAL A 689 -23.74 0.50 -18.95
N GLU A 690 -22.58 0.01 -19.35
CA GLU A 690 -22.34 -1.42 -19.59
C GLU A 690 -21.90 -2.09 -18.29
N LEU A 691 -22.63 -3.15 -17.88
CA LEU A 691 -22.32 -3.88 -16.67
C LEU A 691 -21.07 -4.75 -16.86
N ARG A 692 -20.02 -4.47 -16.10
CA ARG A 692 -18.81 -5.28 -16.10
C ARG A 692 -19.07 -6.65 -15.47
N PRO A 693 -18.31 -7.70 -15.80
CA PRO A 693 -18.43 -9.02 -15.15
C PRO A 693 -18.41 -8.93 -13.62
N LEU A 694 -17.51 -8.14 -13.06
CA LEU A 694 -17.42 -7.92 -11.62
C LEU A 694 -18.68 -7.28 -11.02
N ASP A 695 -19.29 -6.32 -11.72
CA ASP A 695 -20.54 -5.67 -11.25
C ASP A 695 -21.69 -6.68 -11.22
N ARG A 696 -21.80 -7.54 -12.24
CA ARG A 696 -22.79 -8.62 -12.31
C ARG A 696 -22.60 -9.63 -11.18
N TRP A 697 -21.39 -10.16 -11.02
CA TRP A 697 -21.08 -11.11 -9.96
C TRP A 697 -21.26 -10.52 -8.55
N SER A 698 -21.05 -9.23 -8.38
CA SER A 698 -21.32 -8.54 -7.10
C SER A 698 -22.83 -8.44 -6.80
N MET A 699 -23.69 -8.30 -7.83
CA MET A 699 -25.16 -8.39 -7.63
C MET A 699 -25.57 -9.83 -7.26
N VAL A 700 -24.99 -10.85 -7.91
CA VAL A 700 -25.21 -12.26 -7.55
C VAL A 700 -24.80 -12.52 -6.10
N THR A 701 -23.66 -11.95 -5.66
CA THR A 701 -23.22 -12.05 -4.26
C THR A 701 -24.26 -11.48 -3.29
N ALA A 702 -24.78 -10.28 -3.55
CA ALA A 702 -25.81 -9.68 -2.72
C ALA A 702 -27.08 -10.52 -2.66
N ILE A 703 -27.54 -11.03 -3.79
CA ILE A 703 -28.72 -11.90 -3.90
C ILE A 703 -28.53 -13.20 -3.10
N LEU A 704 -27.32 -13.81 -3.16
CA LEU A 704 -26.97 -15.00 -2.36
C LEU A 704 -26.97 -14.68 -0.85
N ALA A 705 -26.25 -13.63 -0.44
CA ALA A 705 -26.12 -13.23 0.96
C ALA A 705 -27.44 -12.87 1.62
N LEU A 706 -28.37 -12.33 0.85
CA LEU A 706 -29.72 -11.97 1.32
C LEU A 706 -30.71 -13.14 1.27
N ASN A 707 -30.24 -14.35 0.95
CA ASN A 707 -31.05 -15.56 0.88
C ASN A 707 -32.33 -15.40 0.01
N ASP A 708 -32.17 -14.75 -1.17
CA ASP A 708 -33.31 -14.57 -2.08
C ASP A 708 -33.80 -15.93 -2.58
N PRO A 709 -35.10 -16.16 -2.71
CA PRO A 709 -35.64 -17.46 -3.18
C PRO A 709 -35.11 -17.92 -4.53
N GLU A 710 -34.69 -16.99 -5.38
CA GLU A 710 -34.17 -17.30 -6.73
C GLU A 710 -32.61 -17.27 -6.78
N ALA A 711 -31.93 -17.15 -5.64
CA ALA A 711 -30.49 -16.97 -5.58
C ALA A 711 -29.69 -18.06 -6.33
N ASP A 712 -30.07 -19.33 -6.17
CA ASP A 712 -29.41 -20.45 -6.83
C ASP A 712 -29.60 -20.42 -8.36
N SER A 713 -30.78 -20.07 -8.83
CA SER A 713 -31.07 -19.97 -10.27
C SER A 713 -30.31 -18.78 -10.91
N VAL A 714 -30.24 -17.65 -10.22
CA VAL A 714 -29.47 -16.47 -10.64
C VAL A 714 -27.97 -16.78 -10.71
N TYR A 715 -27.44 -17.45 -9.69
CA TYR A 715 -26.06 -17.88 -9.64
C TYR A 715 -25.69 -18.84 -10.79
N ALA A 716 -26.52 -19.87 -11.02
CA ALA A 716 -26.31 -20.83 -12.09
C ALA A 716 -26.39 -20.19 -13.50
N ALA A 717 -27.32 -19.23 -13.69
CA ALA A 717 -27.43 -18.49 -14.92
C ALA A 717 -26.18 -17.66 -15.23
N GLU A 718 -25.63 -16.98 -14.21
CA GLU A 718 -24.41 -16.18 -14.38
C GLU A 718 -23.16 -17.05 -14.60
N GLN A 719 -23.04 -18.21 -13.94
CA GLN A 719 -21.96 -19.17 -14.21
C GLN A 719 -22.00 -19.68 -15.67
N LYS A 720 -23.18 -19.91 -16.19
CA LYS A 720 -23.34 -20.32 -17.59
C LYS A 720 -22.98 -19.20 -18.58
N ARG A 721 -23.32 -17.95 -18.21
CA ARG A 721 -23.03 -16.77 -19.02
C ARG A 721 -21.53 -16.44 -19.06
N ASP A 722 -20.87 -16.53 -17.90
CA ASP A 722 -19.47 -16.19 -17.72
C ASP A 722 -18.66 -17.42 -17.30
N SER A 723 -18.29 -18.22 -18.29
CA SER A 723 -17.49 -19.45 -18.12
C SER A 723 -15.98 -19.22 -18.17
N THR A 724 -15.53 -17.96 -18.24
CA THR A 724 -14.11 -17.58 -18.29
C THR A 724 -13.38 -17.95 -16.99
N GLY A 725 -12.04 -17.93 -17.01
CA GLY A 725 -11.24 -18.10 -15.78
C GLY A 725 -11.59 -17.09 -14.70
N ASP A 726 -11.80 -15.82 -15.08
CA ASP A 726 -12.27 -14.77 -14.16
C ASP A 726 -13.69 -15.05 -13.66
N GLY A 727 -14.60 -15.53 -14.53
CA GLY A 727 -15.94 -15.93 -14.14
C GLY A 727 -15.95 -17.07 -13.12
N GLN A 728 -15.06 -18.04 -13.24
CA GLN A 728 -14.91 -19.13 -12.28
C GLN A 728 -14.44 -18.59 -10.91
N LYS A 729 -13.49 -17.64 -10.91
CA LYS A 729 -13.02 -16.95 -9.71
C LYS A 729 -14.16 -16.18 -9.04
N TYR A 730 -14.88 -15.35 -9.79
CA TYR A 730 -15.99 -14.58 -9.26
C TYR A 730 -17.13 -15.45 -8.74
N ALA A 731 -17.40 -16.59 -9.39
CA ALA A 731 -18.35 -17.58 -8.91
C ALA A 731 -17.94 -18.16 -7.54
N TYR A 732 -16.67 -18.52 -7.39
CA TYR A 732 -16.12 -18.96 -6.10
C TYR A 732 -16.29 -17.87 -5.03
N VAL A 733 -15.93 -16.62 -5.35
CA VAL A 733 -16.06 -15.47 -4.44
C VAL A 733 -17.53 -15.24 -4.04
N ALA A 734 -18.45 -15.26 -4.99
CA ALA A 734 -19.86 -15.04 -4.72
C ALA A 734 -20.47 -16.14 -3.84
N ALA A 735 -20.13 -17.41 -4.08
CA ALA A 735 -20.68 -18.53 -3.34
C ALA A 735 -20.25 -18.58 -1.85
N ALA A 736 -19.16 -17.88 -1.47
CA ALA A 736 -18.76 -17.72 -0.07
C ALA A 736 -19.77 -16.90 0.75
N ALA A 737 -20.61 -16.08 0.09
CA ALA A 737 -21.68 -15.30 0.70
C ALA A 737 -22.96 -16.10 1.00
N ARG A 738 -22.99 -17.41 0.76
CA ARG A 738 -24.17 -18.23 1.09
C ARG A 738 -24.41 -18.27 2.59
N PRO A 739 -25.61 -17.88 3.09
CA PRO A 739 -25.89 -17.73 4.51
C PRO A 739 -26.28 -19.08 5.16
N THR A 740 -25.45 -20.11 4.99
CA THR A 740 -25.65 -21.44 5.56
C THR A 740 -24.42 -21.93 6.30
N ALA A 741 -24.63 -22.59 7.47
CA ALA A 741 -23.54 -23.15 8.26
C ALA A 741 -22.67 -24.14 7.45
N ALA A 742 -23.29 -24.90 6.53
CA ALA A 742 -22.58 -25.86 5.67
C ALA A 742 -21.61 -25.14 4.70
N ALA A 743 -22.07 -24.07 4.04
CA ALA A 743 -21.24 -23.27 3.14
C ALA A 743 -20.09 -22.58 3.89
N LYS A 744 -20.37 -21.97 5.06
CA LYS A 744 -19.33 -21.33 5.88
C LYS A 744 -18.28 -22.35 6.32
N LYS A 745 -18.70 -23.54 6.77
CA LYS A 745 -17.75 -24.60 7.13
C LYS A 745 -16.88 -25.03 5.94
N GLN A 746 -17.50 -25.29 4.79
CA GLN A 746 -16.79 -25.70 3.57
C GLN A 746 -15.72 -24.68 3.16
N TYR A 747 -16.07 -23.40 3.14
CA TYR A 747 -15.15 -22.33 2.76
C TYR A 747 -14.04 -22.13 3.79
N PHE A 748 -14.34 -22.14 5.07
CA PHE A 748 -13.33 -22.02 6.11
C PHE A 748 -12.32 -23.18 6.06
N ASP A 749 -12.79 -24.40 5.88
CA ASP A 749 -11.93 -25.59 5.70
C ASP A 749 -11.05 -25.44 4.45
N ASP A 750 -11.60 -24.95 3.32
CA ASP A 750 -10.83 -24.69 2.08
C ASP A 750 -9.73 -23.63 2.31
N TYR A 751 -10.02 -22.55 3.07
CA TYR A 751 -9.07 -21.49 3.36
C TYR A 751 -7.84 -21.95 4.16
N VAL A 752 -8.04 -22.84 5.13
CA VAL A 752 -6.98 -23.27 6.04
C VAL A 752 -6.27 -24.53 5.60
N SER A 753 -6.91 -25.39 4.80
CA SER A 753 -6.39 -26.73 4.48
C SER A 753 -6.06 -26.94 3.00
N ASN A 754 -6.42 -26.04 2.08
CA ASN A 754 -6.19 -26.22 0.65
C ASN A 754 -5.09 -25.27 0.12
N PRO A 755 -3.81 -25.69 0.10
CA PRO A 755 -2.72 -24.87 -0.41
C PRO A 755 -2.73 -24.71 -1.94
N ALA A 756 -3.52 -25.51 -2.65
CA ALA A 756 -3.65 -25.43 -4.12
C ALA A 756 -4.65 -24.36 -4.57
N ARG A 757 -5.47 -23.82 -3.66
CA ARG A 757 -6.38 -22.73 -4.00
C ARG A 757 -5.59 -21.46 -4.31
N PRO A 758 -5.79 -20.79 -5.47
CA PRO A 758 -5.12 -19.54 -5.78
C PRO A 758 -5.36 -18.51 -4.66
N GLU A 759 -4.31 -17.83 -4.25
CA GLU A 759 -4.35 -16.92 -3.09
C GLU A 759 -5.32 -15.76 -3.30
N ASP A 760 -5.35 -15.20 -4.51
CA ASP A 760 -6.27 -14.11 -4.87
C ASP A 760 -7.75 -14.52 -4.83
N TRP A 761 -8.06 -15.82 -5.09
CA TRP A 761 -9.42 -16.34 -4.93
C TRP A 761 -9.84 -16.36 -3.47
N VAL A 762 -8.95 -16.87 -2.61
CA VAL A 762 -9.18 -16.89 -1.16
C VAL A 762 -9.35 -15.46 -0.66
N GLU A 763 -8.38 -14.58 -0.93
CA GLU A 763 -8.35 -13.19 -0.45
C GLU A 763 -9.63 -12.43 -0.81
N GLN A 764 -10.07 -12.51 -2.07
CA GLN A 764 -11.30 -11.84 -2.52
C GLN A 764 -12.58 -12.45 -1.91
N SER A 765 -12.58 -13.74 -1.57
CA SER A 765 -13.74 -14.40 -0.97
C SER A 765 -13.88 -14.15 0.54
N LEU A 766 -12.84 -13.68 1.23
CA LEU A 766 -12.86 -13.45 2.67
C LEU A 766 -13.95 -12.44 3.10
N ALA A 767 -14.08 -11.35 2.36
CA ALA A 767 -15.09 -10.33 2.64
C ALA A 767 -16.52 -10.84 2.36
N THR A 768 -16.70 -11.63 1.32
CA THR A 768 -18.01 -12.22 1.00
C THR A 768 -18.40 -13.35 1.96
N PHE A 769 -17.41 -14.10 2.46
CA PHE A 769 -17.63 -15.06 3.56
C PHE A 769 -18.16 -14.38 4.83
N ASN A 770 -17.64 -13.19 5.16
CA ASN A 770 -18.05 -12.38 6.31
C ASN A 770 -18.98 -11.24 5.87
N TYR A 771 -20.00 -11.54 5.05
CA TYR A 771 -20.92 -10.52 4.56
C TYR A 771 -21.58 -9.79 5.74
N TRP A 772 -21.87 -8.50 5.60
CA TRP A 772 -22.24 -7.59 6.71
C TRP A 772 -23.43 -8.07 7.58
N ASN A 773 -24.36 -8.83 7.01
CA ASN A 773 -25.56 -9.36 7.71
C ASN A 773 -25.35 -10.77 8.32
N GLU A 774 -24.13 -11.32 8.21
CA GLU A 774 -23.84 -12.71 8.58
C GLU A 774 -22.92 -12.83 9.80
N SER A 775 -22.69 -11.75 10.54
CA SER A 775 -21.74 -11.73 11.67
C SER A 775 -22.05 -12.80 12.74
N ASP A 776 -23.31 -13.09 13.03
CA ASP A 776 -23.70 -14.15 13.99
C ASP A 776 -23.34 -15.54 13.45
N LEU A 777 -23.52 -15.77 12.14
CA LEU A 777 -23.18 -17.02 11.47
C LEU A 777 -21.66 -17.25 11.39
N THR A 778 -20.88 -16.17 11.26
CA THR A 778 -19.42 -16.24 11.12
C THR A 778 -18.65 -16.10 12.43
N LEU A 779 -19.30 -15.66 13.51
CA LEU A 779 -18.70 -15.57 14.86
C LEU A 779 -18.00 -16.86 15.32
N PRO A 780 -18.53 -18.08 15.09
CA PRO A 780 -17.85 -19.32 15.46
C PRO A 780 -16.48 -19.52 14.80
N TYR A 781 -16.22 -18.85 13.68
CA TYR A 781 -14.94 -18.94 12.93
C TYR A 781 -13.92 -17.90 13.37
N LEU A 782 -14.31 -16.90 14.18
CA LEU A 782 -13.39 -15.85 14.62
C LEU A 782 -12.18 -16.41 15.40
N LYS A 783 -12.43 -17.23 16.43
CA LYS A 783 -11.32 -17.82 17.19
C LYS A 783 -10.46 -18.77 16.35
N PRO A 784 -11.01 -19.72 15.58
CA PRO A 784 -10.23 -20.54 14.68
C PRO A 784 -9.37 -19.73 13.67
N ALA A 785 -9.90 -18.62 13.16
CA ALA A 785 -9.15 -17.74 12.26
C ALA A 785 -7.97 -17.03 12.96
N LEU A 786 -8.16 -16.61 14.21
CA LEU A 786 -7.09 -16.04 15.02
C LEU A 786 -6.01 -17.10 15.36
N ASP A 787 -6.43 -18.32 15.69
CA ASP A 787 -5.51 -19.44 15.96
C ASP A 787 -4.68 -19.81 14.72
N ALA A 788 -5.23 -19.67 13.51
CA ALA A 788 -4.54 -19.95 12.24
C ALA A 788 -3.53 -18.85 11.82
N LEU A 789 -3.57 -17.68 12.44
CA LEU A 789 -2.79 -16.50 12.01
C LEU A 789 -1.27 -16.72 11.90
N PRO A 790 -0.59 -17.45 12.82
CA PRO A 790 0.84 -17.75 12.65
C PRO A 790 1.15 -18.59 11.40
N GLN A 791 0.24 -19.50 11.02
CA GLN A 791 0.36 -20.28 9.79
C GLN A 791 0.14 -19.40 8.56
N VAL A 792 -0.88 -18.54 8.57
CA VAL A 792 -1.18 -17.57 7.52
C VAL A 792 0.05 -16.68 7.27
N LYS A 793 0.66 -16.13 8.32
CA LYS A 793 1.89 -15.29 8.22
C LYS A 793 3.02 -16.03 7.49
N ARG A 794 3.23 -17.31 7.77
CA ARG A 794 4.32 -18.09 7.16
C ARG A 794 4.07 -18.50 5.71
N GLN A 795 2.81 -18.73 5.33
CA GLN A 795 2.45 -19.40 4.07
C GLN A 795 1.87 -18.45 3.01
N ARG A 796 1.51 -17.21 3.37
CA ARG A 796 0.82 -16.27 2.49
C ARG A 796 1.67 -15.01 2.25
N LYS A 797 1.30 -14.26 1.19
CA LYS A 797 1.96 -13.00 0.80
C LYS A 797 1.75 -11.87 1.82
N ILE A 798 2.48 -10.78 1.66
CA ILE A 798 2.57 -9.64 2.60
C ILE A 798 1.19 -9.15 3.09
N PHE A 799 0.26 -8.87 2.17
CA PHE A 799 -1.02 -8.24 2.53
C PHE A 799 -2.12 -9.22 2.91
N PHE A 800 -1.92 -10.53 2.68
CA PHE A 800 -2.94 -11.54 2.97
C PHE A 800 -3.30 -11.60 4.46
N GLY A 801 -2.33 -11.49 5.37
CA GLY A 801 -2.57 -11.51 6.81
C GLY A 801 -3.48 -10.38 7.28
N LEU A 802 -3.32 -9.18 6.70
CA LEU A 802 -4.18 -8.04 6.99
C LEU A 802 -5.59 -8.24 6.40
N ALA A 803 -5.70 -8.75 5.17
CA ALA A 803 -6.99 -9.09 4.56
C ALA A 803 -7.76 -10.14 5.39
N TRP A 804 -7.04 -11.14 5.91
CA TRP A 804 -7.58 -12.16 6.82
C TRP A 804 -8.16 -11.54 8.09
N LEU A 805 -7.40 -10.70 8.77
CA LEU A 805 -7.85 -10.03 10.00
C LEU A 805 -9.03 -9.09 9.72
N ASN A 806 -8.97 -8.29 8.66
CA ASN A 806 -10.06 -7.40 8.26
C ASN A 806 -11.35 -8.16 7.97
N ALA A 807 -11.27 -9.36 7.41
CA ALA A 807 -12.44 -10.18 7.17
C ALA A 807 -13.01 -10.78 8.47
N PHE A 808 -12.17 -11.45 9.27
CA PHE A 808 -12.66 -12.21 10.43
C PHE A 808 -12.91 -11.36 11.67
N ILE A 809 -12.12 -10.32 11.94
CA ILE A 809 -12.40 -9.36 13.03
C ILE A 809 -13.30 -8.23 12.50
N GLY A 810 -12.89 -7.61 11.38
CA GLY A 810 -13.61 -6.49 10.79
C GLY A 810 -15.01 -6.86 10.29
N GLY A 811 -15.28 -8.11 9.95
CA GLY A 811 -16.63 -8.63 9.64
C GLY A 811 -17.55 -8.75 10.85
N GLN A 812 -17.03 -8.66 12.09
CA GLN A 812 -17.81 -8.78 13.33
C GLN A 812 -18.35 -7.44 13.82
N GLN A 813 -19.43 -7.48 14.61
CA GLN A 813 -20.16 -6.29 15.06
C GLN A 813 -20.67 -6.38 16.51
N SER A 814 -20.47 -7.51 17.20
CA SER A 814 -21.08 -7.78 18.50
C SER A 814 -20.12 -7.57 19.67
N PRO A 815 -20.64 -7.23 20.89
CA PRO A 815 -19.83 -7.23 22.10
C PRO A 815 -19.16 -8.59 22.39
N ALA A 816 -19.81 -9.71 22.02
CA ALA A 816 -19.27 -11.06 22.21
C ALA A 816 -18.00 -11.28 21.33
N ALA A 817 -18.02 -10.81 20.07
CA ALA A 817 -16.84 -10.85 19.20
C ALA A 817 -15.69 -10.02 19.78
N LEU A 818 -16.00 -8.81 20.27
CA LEU A 818 -15.00 -7.94 20.90
C LEU A 818 -14.36 -8.62 22.12
N ALA A 819 -15.17 -9.19 23.00
CA ALA A 819 -14.67 -9.90 24.17
C ALA A 819 -13.77 -11.09 23.79
N LEU A 820 -14.10 -11.82 22.72
CA LEU A 820 -13.26 -12.93 22.21
C LEU A 820 -11.90 -12.43 21.71
N VAL A 821 -11.87 -11.33 20.95
CA VAL A 821 -10.60 -10.74 20.47
C VAL A 821 -9.74 -10.24 21.64
N GLN A 822 -10.35 -9.57 22.62
CA GLN A 822 -9.65 -9.07 23.81
C GLN A 822 -9.08 -10.22 24.64
N GLU A 823 -9.84 -11.31 24.84
CA GLU A 823 -9.36 -12.50 25.53
C GLU A 823 -8.23 -13.19 24.75
N PHE A 824 -8.33 -13.30 23.43
CA PHE A 824 -7.27 -13.84 22.60
C PHE A 824 -5.97 -13.03 22.74
N LEU A 825 -6.04 -11.70 22.67
CA LEU A 825 -4.90 -10.81 22.88
C LEU A 825 -4.26 -10.95 24.27
N ARG A 826 -5.04 -11.30 25.28
CA ARG A 826 -4.58 -11.47 26.66
C ARG A 826 -3.78 -12.77 26.86
N ILE A 827 -4.18 -13.87 26.20
CA ILE A 827 -3.64 -15.21 26.49
C ILE A 827 -2.72 -15.77 25.41
N ALA A 828 -2.86 -15.35 24.14
CA ALA A 828 -2.09 -15.95 23.05
C ALA A 828 -0.63 -15.49 23.05
N PRO A 829 0.34 -16.41 22.90
CA PRO A 829 1.72 -16.07 22.67
C PRO A 829 1.91 -15.57 21.22
N LEU A 830 1.81 -14.26 21.03
CA LEU A 830 1.88 -13.62 19.71
C LEU A 830 3.19 -12.89 19.53
N ASP A 831 3.74 -12.98 18.33
CA ASP A 831 4.78 -12.07 17.88
C ASP A 831 4.29 -10.62 17.96
N LYS A 832 5.20 -9.68 18.19
CA LYS A 832 4.86 -8.26 18.38
C LYS A 832 4.06 -7.70 17.19
N ASP A 833 4.46 -8.03 15.97
CA ASP A 833 3.82 -7.55 14.74
C ASP A 833 2.39 -8.08 14.58
N LEU A 834 2.16 -9.37 14.84
CA LEU A 834 0.82 -9.95 14.80
C LEU A 834 -0.11 -9.35 15.86
N ARG A 835 0.42 -9.11 17.06
CA ARG A 835 -0.33 -8.42 18.12
C ARG A 835 -0.76 -7.02 17.68
N LEU A 836 0.15 -6.24 17.08
CA LEU A 836 -0.15 -4.90 16.59
C LEU A 836 -1.20 -4.93 15.49
N LYS A 837 -1.11 -5.87 14.56
CA LYS A 837 -2.10 -6.02 13.47
C LYS A 837 -3.50 -6.41 13.98
N ILE A 838 -3.59 -7.25 15.01
CA ILE A 838 -4.89 -7.55 15.64
C ILE A 838 -5.45 -6.30 16.33
N LEU A 839 -4.63 -5.54 17.07
CA LEU A 839 -5.05 -4.29 17.70
C LEU A 839 -5.50 -3.23 16.69
N GLU A 840 -4.81 -3.15 15.54
CA GLU A 840 -5.17 -2.27 14.43
C GLU A 840 -6.59 -2.56 13.91
N VAL A 841 -6.87 -3.82 13.60
CA VAL A 841 -8.16 -4.20 13.00
C VAL A 841 -9.29 -4.24 14.03
N SER A 842 -8.99 -4.52 15.30
CA SER A 842 -10.02 -4.58 16.35
C SER A 842 -10.61 -3.21 16.72
N ASP A 843 -9.95 -2.10 16.41
CA ASP A 843 -10.44 -0.75 16.67
C ASP A 843 -11.82 -0.48 16.04
N GLU A 844 -12.02 -0.90 14.80
CA GLU A 844 -13.31 -0.72 14.13
C GLU A 844 -14.45 -1.53 14.79
N LEU A 845 -14.13 -2.70 15.34
CA LEU A 845 -15.09 -3.47 16.14
C LEU A 845 -15.38 -2.78 17.48
N GLU A 846 -14.37 -2.24 18.16
CA GLU A 846 -14.54 -1.45 19.39
C GLU A 846 -15.39 -0.21 19.14
N ARG A 847 -15.14 0.53 18.06
CA ARG A 847 -15.95 1.71 17.65
C ARG A 847 -17.37 1.33 17.35
N THR A 848 -17.59 0.27 16.59
CA THR A 848 -18.93 -0.24 16.27
C THR A 848 -19.74 -0.51 17.55
N VAL A 849 -19.13 -1.21 18.52
CA VAL A 849 -19.77 -1.52 19.81
C VAL A 849 -20.05 -0.23 20.61
N LYS A 850 -19.05 0.67 20.70
CA LYS A 850 -19.17 1.97 21.41
C LYS A 850 -20.31 2.84 20.83
N ILE A 851 -20.35 2.98 19.51
CA ILE A 851 -21.35 3.80 18.82
C ILE A 851 -22.76 3.25 19.04
N ARG A 852 -22.95 1.94 18.88
CA ARG A 852 -24.25 1.28 19.10
C ARG A 852 -24.71 1.34 20.56
N GLN A 853 -23.78 1.31 21.52
CA GLN A 853 -24.12 1.50 22.95
C GLN A 853 -24.51 2.95 23.23
N ARG A 854 -23.90 3.92 22.59
CA ARG A 854 -24.17 5.35 22.76
C ARG A 854 -25.49 5.76 22.10
N TYR A 855 -25.79 5.18 20.93
CA TYR A 855 -26.97 5.48 20.11
C TYR A 855 -27.75 4.17 19.80
N PRO A 856 -28.47 3.63 20.81
CA PRO A 856 -29.15 2.33 20.74
C PRO A 856 -30.34 2.29 19.75
#